data_85b215af2c724d09fb793bd146121136
#
_entry.id   85b215af2c724d09fb793bd146121136
#
_cell.length_a   1.000
_cell.length_b   1.000
_cell.length_c   1.000
_cell.angle_alpha   90.00
_cell.angle_beta   90.00
_cell.angle_gamma   90.00
#
_symmetry.space_group_name_H-M   'P 1'
#
loop_
_entity.id
_entity.type
_entity.pdbx_description
1 polymer ?
#
loop_
_entity_poly.entity_id
_entity_poly.type
_entity_poly.pdbx_seq_one_letter_code
_entity_poly.pdbx_strand_id
1 'polypeptide(L)'
;MSNIGSFSDQTRAANSLSTAQCLIDINGHFSGGFFVKSKCILIPGHLLPRETSVVKITNKNGTLKTLVNPKMSYKLPNTDAALIYAPNACPSKDMLKHFEEDFVTRPIMACVHGLREDQTRFAAKTWWHHTNDAHNGAETFPGAFYDLLGMKTFEGMCMSAIVSDSKECKILGFHIGGVTGTNKGCGFAITAPQLRMAIHELENMSEAFVPAPQARDIDDSMLGRNYAISGDIHYKCPTNFITGEAAVIPYGTVTGRSSTSSSVMETPISSVVERITGVPNVYGPPQFVSPVVRDDGKTDQRKWRPWYESLEVCSKPSIGFDPAEVDIAVDDYIGGLKKVFDSDPVEYSKELVPLTHQETISGVEGKRFIDAMVTKTSIGYPIGGPKSNHMFDLEPTDSHHCPREFTPEILAEIERVTALIDAGEHPNLIFGASLKDEPTKRTKDKVRVFQAAPLALQYLIRMYFLPVARFLSLHPLISECAVGINAHGPEWDELSRFMAQFGDDRIIAGDYSKYDLRMPAQLTLAAFSVMIRIAKWSGNYTAKDIQRMNVLAHEVCTPLVAYNGTLIRFLGTNPSGQNMTVYINSIVNSILHRLAFFDAYPKSQMVAIGKELGLGRPANARDLMALETYGDDAYGSVRRGYDRFNHVQMANYLADHDMKFTMPDKESAPIPFLNRYDADFLKRKNRYSEELGHYVGMLEEESIFKSLHSILRSKQVTPLEVCTQNVDGALREWFFHGREVFEHRRAQMQQIAAECELPCRTLDQDYDSRVEEWKLKYKPQAGKRFDQDAWCNKMNVNTRDLQDLLMLKHQVMHTPSDANAFRKLELINERLHELSHFSLEADSYGYSCLDDDENSDISEITIPQAITQEDELLRRVICDLGKPTAMEYSIILDNIGRGDLLYMDNEVAIVIECKRVIGRNSCYTKQVVEQAIKYANALAVVRPDLTVYGLTYTEYGYTIVEVIGEPKFPEKYAQLLDSAPIRV
;
A
#
# COMPACT_ATOMS: atom_id res chain seq x y z
N MET A 1 8.92 -23.74 -54.54
CA MET A 1 7.71 -22.89 -54.50
C MET A 1 6.77 -23.14 -53.29
N SER A 2 7.20 -23.83 -52.24
CA SER A 2 6.29 -24.32 -51.18
C SER A 2 6.37 -23.60 -49.81
N ASN A 3 7.05 -22.46 -49.72
CA ASN A 3 7.27 -21.78 -48.45
C ASN A 3 6.62 -20.40 -48.34
N ILE A 4 5.78 -19.97 -49.26
CA ILE A 4 5.03 -18.72 -49.14
C ILE A 4 3.83 -18.98 -48.23
N GLY A 5 3.61 -18.10 -47.25
CA GLY A 5 2.48 -18.16 -46.34
C GLY A 5 1.15 -17.94 -47.04
N SER A 6 0.12 -18.68 -46.64
CA SER A 6 -1.24 -18.43 -47.09
C SER A 6 -1.82 -17.18 -46.39
N PHE A 7 -2.94 -16.67 -46.90
CA PHE A 7 -3.69 -15.60 -46.22
C PHE A 7 -4.09 -16.00 -44.79
N SER A 8 -4.44 -17.27 -44.59
CA SER A 8 -4.78 -17.79 -43.25
C SER A 8 -3.58 -17.82 -42.31
N ASP A 9 -2.36 -18.06 -42.82
CA ASP A 9 -1.13 -18.02 -42.02
C ASP A 9 -0.84 -16.60 -41.55
N GLN A 10 -0.96 -15.61 -42.45
CA GLN A 10 -0.77 -14.20 -42.10
C GLN A 10 -1.85 -13.69 -41.13
N THR A 11 -3.12 -14.14 -41.30
CA THR A 11 -4.18 -13.81 -40.36
C THR A 11 -3.92 -14.41 -38.97
N ARG A 12 -3.43 -15.65 -38.90
CA ARG A 12 -3.05 -16.29 -37.62
C ARG A 12 -1.88 -15.53 -36.97
N ALA A 13 -0.87 -15.13 -37.72
CA ALA A 13 0.23 -14.32 -37.23
C ALA A 13 -0.25 -12.97 -36.70
N ALA A 14 -1.09 -12.23 -37.44
CA ALA A 14 -1.67 -10.97 -37.01
C ALA A 14 -2.47 -11.09 -35.73
N ASN A 15 -3.22 -12.18 -35.56
CA ASN A 15 -3.98 -12.44 -34.33
C ASN A 15 -3.05 -12.74 -33.15
N SER A 16 -1.97 -13.51 -33.35
CA SER A 16 -0.97 -13.77 -32.32
C SER A 16 -0.24 -12.48 -31.88
N LEU A 17 0.22 -11.69 -32.85
CA LEU A 17 0.88 -10.40 -32.59
C LEU A 17 -0.02 -9.41 -31.87
N SER A 18 -1.32 -9.47 -32.13
CA SER A 18 -2.30 -8.55 -31.55
C SER A 18 -2.35 -8.52 -30.03
N THR A 19 -1.92 -9.61 -29.40
CA THR A 19 -1.88 -9.73 -27.93
C THR A 19 -0.60 -9.12 -27.34
N ALA A 20 0.44 -8.99 -28.16
CA ALA A 20 1.76 -8.49 -27.77
C ALA A 20 1.98 -7.01 -28.16
N GLN A 21 1.33 -6.53 -29.20
CA GLN A 21 1.47 -5.12 -29.65
C GLN A 21 0.72 -4.17 -28.71
N CYS A 22 1.35 -3.04 -28.42
CA CYS A 22 0.78 -1.94 -27.66
C CYS A 22 1.24 -0.59 -28.24
N LEU A 23 0.59 0.49 -27.84
CA LEU A 23 1.02 1.86 -28.07
C LEU A 23 1.73 2.36 -26.81
N ILE A 24 2.82 3.05 -27.01
CA ILE A 24 3.65 3.65 -25.98
C ILE A 24 3.57 5.17 -26.16
N ASP A 25 3.34 5.89 -25.06
CA ASP A 25 3.46 7.34 -24.99
C ASP A 25 4.50 7.68 -23.92
N ILE A 26 5.55 8.38 -24.30
CA ILE A 26 6.61 8.88 -23.43
C ILE A 26 6.72 10.37 -23.67
N ASN A 27 6.31 11.18 -22.69
CA ASN A 27 6.38 12.65 -22.75
C ASN A 27 5.69 13.25 -24.01
N GLY A 28 4.58 12.64 -24.45
CA GLY A 28 3.81 13.07 -25.63
C GLY A 28 4.36 12.55 -26.97
N HIS A 29 5.39 11.68 -26.94
CA HIS A 29 5.87 11.00 -28.15
C HIS A 29 5.26 9.60 -28.25
N PHE A 30 4.46 9.38 -29.26
CA PHE A 30 3.77 8.13 -29.54
C PHE A 30 4.62 7.19 -30.37
N SER A 31 4.58 5.91 -30.02
CA SER A 31 5.20 4.84 -30.79
C SER A 31 4.50 3.51 -30.52
N GLY A 32 4.81 2.49 -31.31
CA GLY A 32 4.52 1.11 -30.94
C GLY A 32 5.42 0.60 -29.83
N GLY A 33 4.99 -0.46 -29.18
CA GLY A 33 5.74 -1.27 -28.25
C GLY A 33 5.34 -2.75 -28.42
N PHE A 34 6.16 -3.64 -27.90
CA PHE A 34 5.94 -5.06 -28.06
C PHE A 34 6.25 -5.85 -26.80
N PHE A 35 5.24 -6.49 -26.21
CA PHE A 35 5.43 -7.43 -25.10
C PHE A 35 6.13 -8.68 -25.60
N VAL A 36 7.36 -8.90 -25.19
CA VAL A 36 8.16 -10.03 -25.64
C VAL A 36 7.84 -11.27 -24.81
N LYS A 37 7.78 -11.10 -23.51
CA LYS A 37 7.49 -12.17 -22.55
C LYS A 37 7.11 -11.56 -21.20
N SER A 38 6.10 -12.12 -20.54
CA SER A 38 5.74 -11.72 -19.18
C SER A 38 5.45 -10.22 -19.09
N LYS A 39 6.23 -9.46 -18.31
CA LYS A 39 6.11 -8.01 -18.11
C LYS A 39 7.20 -7.21 -18.84
N CYS A 40 7.95 -7.87 -19.70
CA CYS A 40 9.03 -7.27 -20.47
C CYS A 40 8.51 -6.72 -21.80
N ILE A 41 8.72 -5.43 -22.03
CA ILE A 41 8.25 -4.68 -23.19
C ILE A 41 9.44 -4.14 -23.96
N LEU A 42 9.47 -4.42 -25.27
CA LEU A 42 10.42 -3.84 -26.20
C LEU A 42 9.87 -2.50 -26.69
N ILE A 43 10.67 -1.45 -26.57
CA ILE A 43 10.37 -0.09 -27.01
C ILE A 43 11.48 0.44 -27.92
N PRO A 44 11.25 1.49 -28.73
CA PRO A 44 12.33 2.12 -29.49
C PRO A 44 13.44 2.64 -28.59
N GLY A 45 14.69 2.33 -28.88
CA GLY A 45 15.84 2.76 -28.09
C GLY A 45 16.01 4.29 -28.05
N HIS A 46 15.70 4.98 -29.15
CA HIS A 46 15.74 6.44 -29.22
C HIS A 46 14.65 7.14 -28.40
N LEU A 47 13.59 6.43 -27.97
CA LEU A 47 12.54 6.92 -27.07
C LEU A 47 12.80 6.58 -25.60
N LEU A 48 13.85 5.82 -25.29
CA LEU A 48 14.20 5.57 -23.90
C LEU A 48 14.50 6.91 -23.20
N PRO A 49 13.78 7.28 -22.15
CA PRO A 49 13.97 8.56 -21.50
C PRO A 49 15.36 8.70 -20.91
N ARG A 50 15.88 9.92 -20.80
CA ARG A 50 17.18 10.19 -20.16
C ARG A 50 17.11 10.18 -18.65
N GLU A 51 15.95 10.47 -18.11
CA GLU A 51 15.63 10.51 -16.68
C GLU A 51 14.37 9.68 -16.44
N THR A 52 14.12 9.28 -15.17
CA THR A 52 12.90 8.57 -14.81
C THR A 52 11.66 9.31 -15.29
N SER A 53 10.85 8.65 -16.07
CA SER A 53 9.69 9.24 -16.71
C SER A 53 8.50 8.31 -16.72
N VAL A 54 7.30 8.88 -16.76
CA VAL A 54 6.06 8.12 -16.89
C VAL A 54 5.93 7.62 -18.32
N VAL A 55 5.78 6.31 -18.47
CA VAL A 55 5.44 5.64 -19.72
C VAL A 55 4.00 5.17 -19.65
N LYS A 56 3.19 5.64 -20.58
CA LYS A 56 1.81 5.20 -20.76
C LYS A 56 1.79 4.10 -21.83
N ILE A 57 1.18 2.99 -21.47
CA ILE A 57 1.09 1.80 -22.33
C ILE A 57 -0.39 1.51 -22.58
N THR A 58 -0.81 1.56 -23.84
CA THR A 58 -2.19 1.34 -24.25
C THR A 58 -2.29 0.17 -25.21
N ASN A 59 -3.19 -0.74 -24.92
CA ASN A 59 -3.53 -1.85 -25.81
C ASN A 59 -5.06 -2.09 -25.80
N LYS A 60 -5.53 -3.09 -26.54
CA LYS A 60 -6.96 -3.46 -26.60
C LYS A 60 -7.60 -3.75 -25.25
N ASN A 61 -6.81 -4.00 -24.23
CA ASN A 61 -7.27 -4.38 -22.89
C ASN A 61 -7.30 -3.19 -21.90
N GLY A 62 -6.89 -2.01 -22.32
CA GLY A 62 -6.88 -0.82 -21.48
C GLY A 62 -5.57 -0.05 -21.50
N THR A 63 -5.46 0.87 -20.57
CA THR A 63 -4.28 1.73 -20.41
C THR A 63 -3.65 1.50 -19.05
N LEU A 64 -2.35 1.34 -19.00
CA LEU A 64 -1.57 1.34 -17.77
C LEU A 64 -0.48 2.42 -17.84
N LYS A 65 0.02 2.81 -16.68
CA LYS A 65 1.14 3.72 -16.54
C LYS A 65 2.23 3.06 -15.71
N THR A 66 3.47 3.39 -15.98
CA THR A 66 4.60 2.93 -15.17
C THR A 66 5.72 3.96 -15.23
N LEU A 67 6.46 4.12 -14.12
CA LEU A 67 7.70 4.87 -14.13
C LEU A 67 8.82 3.99 -14.68
N VAL A 68 9.54 4.50 -15.65
CA VAL A 68 10.69 3.83 -16.28
C VAL A 68 11.94 4.62 -15.95
N ASN A 69 12.87 3.95 -15.25
CA ASN A 69 14.19 4.45 -14.99
C ASN A 69 15.14 3.88 -16.05
N PRO A 70 15.86 4.74 -16.82
CA PRO A 70 16.78 4.27 -17.87
C PRO A 70 17.89 3.37 -17.35
N LYS A 71 18.29 3.51 -16.07
CA LYS A 71 19.30 2.66 -15.44
C LYS A 71 18.76 1.27 -15.09
N MET A 72 17.45 1.11 -15.04
CA MET A 72 16.72 -0.13 -14.76
C MET A 72 16.05 -0.66 -16.05
N SER A 73 16.63 -0.40 -17.18
CA SER A 73 16.22 -0.85 -18.50
C SER A 73 17.42 -1.39 -19.26
N TYR A 74 17.19 -2.28 -20.22
CA TYR A 74 18.25 -2.92 -20.99
C TYR A 74 18.23 -2.46 -22.45
N LYS A 75 19.24 -1.66 -22.86
CA LYS A 75 19.42 -1.31 -24.28
C LYS A 75 20.05 -2.48 -25.01
N LEU A 76 19.36 -3.03 -26.02
CA LEU A 76 19.86 -4.16 -26.79
C LEU A 76 21.02 -3.72 -27.70
N PRO A 77 22.18 -4.39 -27.60
CA PRO A 77 23.33 -4.08 -28.46
C PRO A 77 23.01 -4.25 -29.95
N ASN A 78 23.55 -3.37 -30.78
CA ASN A 78 23.37 -3.38 -32.22
C ASN A 78 21.91 -3.34 -32.70
N THR A 79 21.07 -2.67 -31.97
CA THR A 79 19.67 -2.42 -32.33
C THR A 79 19.26 -1.03 -31.85
N ASP A 80 18.19 -0.47 -32.43
CA ASP A 80 17.52 0.68 -31.84
C ASP A 80 16.34 0.22 -30.99
N ALA A 81 16.61 -0.62 -30.00
CA ALA A 81 15.62 -1.14 -29.08
C ALA A 81 16.11 -1.14 -27.63
N ALA A 82 15.18 -0.90 -26.72
CA ALA A 82 15.36 -1.07 -25.28
C ALA A 82 14.26 -1.97 -24.71
N LEU A 83 14.63 -2.78 -23.74
CA LEU A 83 13.71 -3.60 -22.99
C LEU A 83 13.45 -2.96 -21.63
N ILE A 84 12.19 -2.76 -21.31
CA ILE A 84 11.72 -2.22 -20.04
C ILE A 84 10.87 -3.26 -19.31
N TYR A 85 10.89 -3.22 -17.97
CA TYR A 85 10.00 -4.01 -17.13
C TYR A 85 8.82 -3.14 -16.70
N ALA A 86 7.60 -3.63 -16.94
CA ALA A 86 6.36 -2.95 -16.57
C ALA A 86 5.67 -3.68 -15.41
N PRO A 87 6.01 -3.39 -14.15
CA PRO A 87 5.51 -4.14 -12.98
C PRO A 87 3.98 -4.10 -12.85
N ASN A 88 3.36 -3.00 -13.28
CA ASN A 88 1.91 -2.82 -13.24
C ASN A 88 1.16 -3.55 -14.38
N ALA A 89 1.88 -4.14 -15.34
CA ALA A 89 1.25 -4.90 -16.42
C ALA A 89 0.81 -6.30 -15.94
N CYS A 90 -0.21 -6.84 -16.60
CA CYS A 90 -0.50 -8.28 -16.52
C CYS A 90 0.57 -9.07 -17.27
N PRO A 91 0.95 -10.26 -16.81
CA PRO A 91 1.85 -11.11 -17.57
C PRO A 91 1.34 -11.36 -18.99
N SER A 92 2.23 -11.24 -19.98
CA SER A 92 1.95 -11.51 -21.39
C SER A 92 2.36 -12.93 -21.79
N LYS A 93 1.89 -13.34 -22.97
CA LYS A 93 2.33 -14.62 -23.57
C LYS A 93 3.81 -14.55 -23.94
N ASP A 94 4.47 -15.70 -23.90
CA ASP A 94 5.84 -15.83 -24.40
C ASP A 94 5.82 -15.78 -25.92
N MET A 95 6.39 -14.70 -26.46
CA MET A 95 6.50 -14.47 -27.90
C MET A 95 7.81 -14.92 -28.49
N LEU A 96 8.80 -15.39 -27.67
CA LEU A 96 10.13 -15.78 -28.13
C LEU A 96 10.10 -16.85 -29.21
N LYS A 97 9.16 -17.78 -29.15
CA LYS A 97 8.97 -18.83 -30.16
C LYS A 97 8.60 -18.30 -31.56
N HIS A 98 8.15 -17.05 -31.66
CA HIS A 98 7.77 -16.40 -32.90
C HIS A 98 8.94 -15.64 -33.54
N PHE A 99 10.10 -15.54 -32.91
CA PHE A 99 11.30 -14.91 -33.45
C PHE A 99 12.17 -15.97 -34.16
N GLU A 100 12.99 -15.51 -35.10
CA GLU A 100 14.02 -16.33 -35.71
C GLU A 100 15.16 -16.60 -34.71
N GLU A 101 15.79 -17.76 -34.80
CA GLU A 101 16.97 -18.08 -33.99
C GLU A 101 18.24 -17.40 -34.51
N ASP A 102 18.34 -17.21 -35.83
CA ASP A 102 19.45 -16.54 -36.51
C ASP A 102 18.95 -15.47 -37.47
N PHE A 103 19.81 -14.53 -37.84
CA PHE A 103 19.47 -13.52 -38.83
C PHE A 103 19.17 -14.13 -40.20
N VAL A 104 18.04 -13.73 -40.78
CA VAL A 104 17.67 -14.15 -42.15
C VAL A 104 18.34 -13.21 -43.14
N THR A 105 19.47 -13.70 -43.72
CA THR A 105 20.30 -12.92 -44.64
C THR A 105 19.87 -13.00 -46.10
N ARG A 106 19.07 -13.99 -46.46
CA ARG A 106 18.50 -14.11 -47.80
C ARG A 106 17.32 -13.17 -48.03
N PRO A 107 17.12 -12.60 -49.21
CA PRO A 107 15.93 -11.85 -49.54
C PRO A 107 14.67 -12.71 -49.43
N ILE A 108 13.67 -12.20 -48.62
CA ILE A 108 12.38 -12.87 -48.46
C ILE A 108 11.24 -11.86 -48.46
N MET A 109 10.06 -12.31 -48.88
CA MET A 109 8.84 -11.54 -48.67
C MET A 109 8.54 -11.47 -47.19
N ALA A 110 8.13 -10.29 -46.77
CA ALA A 110 7.74 -10.02 -45.38
C ALA A 110 6.48 -9.15 -45.31
N CYS A 111 5.88 -9.06 -44.16
CA CYS A 111 4.75 -8.21 -43.89
C CYS A 111 5.01 -7.38 -42.62
N VAL A 112 4.81 -6.08 -42.70
CA VAL A 112 4.91 -5.18 -41.53
C VAL A 112 3.54 -5.10 -40.88
N HIS A 113 3.45 -5.45 -39.60
CA HIS A 113 2.24 -5.42 -38.80
C HIS A 113 2.36 -4.41 -37.66
N GLY A 114 1.44 -3.49 -37.54
CA GLY A 114 1.50 -2.46 -36.49
C GLY A 114 0.14 -1.93 -36.08
N LEU A 115 0.18 -0.97 -35.16
CA LEU A 115 -0.96 -0.23 -34.64
C LEU A 115 -0.83 1.25 -35.01
N ARG A 116 -1.95 1.89 -35.33
CA ARG A 116 -2.06 3.35 -35.41
C ARG A 116 -2.42 3.93 -34.04
N GLU A 117 -2.30 5.21 -33.90
CA GLU A 117 -2.65 5.95 -32.67
C GLU A 117 -4.10 5.68 -32.21
N ASP A 118 -5.04 5.52 -33.15
CA ASP A 118 -6.43 5.14 -32.90
C ASP A 118 -6.62 3.65 -32.57
N GLN A 119 -5.52 2.90 -32.37
CA GLN A 119 -5.46 1.46 -32.12
C GLN A 119 -5.94 0.59 -33.30
N THR A 120 -6.22 1.19 -34.47
CA THR A 120 -6.50 0.41 -35.68
C THR A 120 -5.23 -0.30 -36.16
N ARG A 121 -5.39 -1.51 -36.65
CA ARG A 121 -4.30 -2.32 -37.16
C ARG A 121 -4.07 -2.05 -38.62
N PHE A 122 -2.81 -2.16 -38.98
CA PHE A 122 -2.43 -2.16 -40.38
C PHE A 122 -1.46 -3.33 -40.66
N ALA A 123 -1.41 -3.72 -41.94
CA ALA A 123 -0.44 -4.66 -42.47
C ALA A 123 -0.03 -4.21 -43.87
N ALA A 124 1.25 -4.23 -44.15
CA ALA A 124 1.77 -3.89 -45.46
C ALA A 124 2.86 -4.90 -45.88
N LYS A 125 2.76 -5.40 -47.09
CA LYS A 125 3.81 -6.27 -47.67
C LYS A 125 5.06 -5.49 -48.01
N THR A 126 6.20 -6.19 -47.91
CA THR A 126 7.51 -5.63 -48.27
C THR A 126 8.46 -6.75 -48.62
N TRP A 127 9.67 -6.43 -49.08
CA TRP A 127 10.79 -7.31 -49.24
C TRP A 127 11.81 -7.04 -48.12
N TRP A 128 12.20 -8.09 -47.40
CA TRP A 128 13.29 -8.03 -46.43
C TRP A 128 14.61 -8.35 -47.14
N HIS A 129 15.48 -7.32 -47.24
CA HIS A 129 16.85 -7.46 -47.73
C HIS A 129 17.80 -7.12 -46.60
N HIS A 130 18.34 -8.13 -45.97
CA HIS A 130 19.24 -7.96 -44.83
C HIS A 130 20.49 -7.16 -45.22
N THR A 131 20.86 -6.21 -44.37
CA THR A 131 22.11 -5.43 -44.41
C THR A 131 22.62 -5.23 -42.98
N ASN A 132 23.93 -5.04 -42.85
CA ASN A 132 24.54 -4.67 -41.58
C ASN A 132 24.59 -3.15 -41.36
N ASP A 133 24.20 -2.37 -42.39
CA ASP A 133 24.31 -0.92 -42.44
C ASP A 133 22.96 -0.21 -42.40
N ALA A 134 21.93 -0.90 -41.86
CA ALA A 134 20.67 -0.23 -41.56
C ALA A 134 20.89 0.83 -40.50
N HIS A 135 20.27 2.01 -40.60
CA HIS A 135 20.50 3.11 -39.65
C HIS A 135 19.24 3.97 -39.47
N ASN A 136 19.12 4.56 -38.29
CA ASN A 136 18.07 5.51 -37.94
C ASN A 136 18.53 6.99 -38.05
N GLY A 137 19.68 7.25 -38.60
CA GLY A 137 20.32 8.56 -38.67
C GLY A 137 21.33 8.82 -37.53
N ALA A 138 21.28 8.07 -36.43
CA ALA A 138 22.19 8.21 -35.30
C ALA A 138 23.06 6.97 -35.08
N GLU A 139 22.49 5.77 -35.22
CA GLU A 139 23.15 4.49 -34.99
C GLU A 139 22.99 3.56 -36.19
N THR A 140 23.96 2.70 -36.43
CA THR A 140 23.97 1.66 -37.47
C THR A 140 23.82 0.30 -36.85
N PHE A 141 23.02 -0.60 -37.45
CA PHE A 141 22.71 -1.93 -36.93
C PHE A 141 22.36 -2.93 -38.02
N PRO A 142 22.45 -4.25 -37.76
CA PRO A 142 21.90 -5.28 -38.63
C PRO A 142 20.38 -5.07 -38.81
N GLY A 143 19.89 -5.07 -40.03
CA GLY A 143 18.49 -4.85 -40.32
C GLY A 143 18.17 -4.85 -41.79
N ALA A 144 17.23 -4.03 -42.20
CA ALA A 144 16.89 -3.86 -43.62
C ALA A 144 16.37 -2.46 -43.95
N PHE A 145 16.65 -2.00 -45.14
CA PHE A 145 15.87 -0.96 -45.80
C PHE A 145 14.86 -1.62 -46.73
N TYR A 146 13.66 -1.06 -46.83
CA TYR A 146 12.59 -1.65 -47.59
C TYR A 146 11.57 -0.63 -48.10
N ASP A 147 10.81 -1.01 -49.11
CA ASP A 147 9.66 -0.26 -49.60
C ASP A 147 8.36 -0.96 -49.28
N LEU A 148 7.44 -0.23 -48.62
CA LEU A 148 6.10 -0.73 -48.28
C LEU A 148 5.23 -0.78 -49.57
N LEU A 149 4.61 -1.91 -49.78
CA LEU A 149 3.69 -2.08 -50.89
C LEU A 149 2.28 -1.58 -50.54
N GLY A 150 1.82 -0.56 -51.23
CA GLY A 150 0.46 -0.02 -51.05
C GLY A 150 0.23 0.84 -49.82
N MET A 151 1.28 1.19 -49.06
CA MET A 151 1.18 2.02 -47.86
C MET A 151 2.36 3.00 -47.77
N LYS A 152 2.11 4.14 -47.13
CA LYS A 152 3.15 5.11 -46.76
C LYS A 152 3.49 5.00 -45.27
N THR A 153 4.75 5.31 -44.95
CA THR A 153 5.19 5.45 -43.56
C THR A 153 4.55 6.70 -42.94
N PHE A 154 4.32 6.61 -41.64
CA PHE A 154 3.72 7.67 -40.82
C PHE A 154 4.40 7.75 -39.45
N GLU A 155 4.26 8.88 -38.78
CA GLU A 155 4.78 9.09 -37.41
C GLU A 155 4.13 8.11 -36.41
N GLY A 156 4.90 7.53 -35.51
CA GLY A 156 4.43 6.51 -34.56
C GLY A 156 4.44 5.07 -35.10
N MET A 157 4.93 4.84 -36.34
CA MET A 157 5.03 3.49 -36.91
C MET A 157 6.16 2.63 -36.28
N CYS A 158 7.07 3.21 -35.51
CA CYS A 158 8.15 2.48 -34.84
C CYS A 158 7.63 1.30 -34.03
N MET A 159 8.44 0.25 -33.94
CA MET A 159 8.11 -1.05 -33.31
C MET A 159 6.97 -1.84 -33.98
N SER A 160 6.60 -1.52 -35.21
CA SER A 160 5.78 -2.42 -36.01
C SER A 160 6.60 -3.67 -36.36
N ALA A 161 6.03 -4.86 -36.10
CA ALA A 161 6.73 -6.11 -36.30
C ALA A 161 6.87 -6.45 -37.79
N ILE A 162 8.05 -6.83 -38.24
CA ILE A 162 8.34 -7.28 -39.60
C ILE A 162 8.38 -8.81 -39.56
N VAL A 163 7.39 -9.44 -40.17
CA VAL A 163 7.14 -10.89 -40.12
C VAL A 163 7.37 -11.52 -41.48
N SER A 164 8.08 -12.63 -41.54
CA SER A 164 8.31 -13.37 -42.78
C SER A 164 6.98 -13.84 -43.41
N ASP A 165 6.84 -13.67 -44.72
CA ASP A 165 5.70 -14.19 -45.49
C ASP A 165 5.93 -15.68 -45.81
N SER A 166 6.02 -16.50 -44.72
CA SER A 166 6.24 -17.94 -44.75
C SER A 166 5.14 -18.63 -43.94
N LYS A 167 5.08 -19.98 -44.02
CA LYS A 167 4.13 -20.75 -43.17
C LYS A 167 4.33 -20.57 -41.69
N GLU A 168 5.58 -20.35 -41.27
CA GLU A 168 5.93 -20.18 -39.86
C GLU A 168 5.66 -18.77 -39.34
N CYS A 169 5.64 -17.75 -40.22
CA CYS A 169 5.38 -16.35 -39.87
C CYS A 169 6.28 -15.86 -38.73
N LYS A 170 7.60 -16.05 -38.85
CA LYS A 170 8.55 -15.61 -37.82
C LYS A 170 8.83 -14.12 -37.90
N ILE A 171 9.06 -13.49 -36.76
CA ILE A 171 9.44 -12.09 -36.62
C ILE A 171 10.92 -11.97 -36.98
N LEU A 172 11.25 -11.13 -37.95
CA LEU A 172 12.57 -10.81 -38.44
C LEU A 172 13.20 -9.64 -37.72
N GLY A 173 12.36 -8.69 -37.30
CA GLY A 173 12.76 -7.43 -36.70
C GLY A 173 11.60 -6.47 -36.54
N PHE A 174 11.94 -5.21 -36.29
CA PHE A 174 10.95 -4.15 -36.08
C PHE A 174 11.26 -2.90 -36.90
N HIS A 175 10.23 -2.22 -37.34
CA HIS A 175 10.33 -0.92 -38.00
C HIS A 175 10.77 0.17 -37.02
N ILE A 176 11.69 1.03 -37.38
CA ILE A 176 12.19 2.11 -36.53
C ILE A 176 12.32 3.45 -37.24
N GLY A 177 12.17 3.50 -38.50
CA GLY A 177 12.31 4.74 -39.22
C GLY A 177 11.91 4.65 -40.69
N GLY A 178 11.87 5.80 -41.34
CA GLY A 178 11.52 5.92 -42.72
C GLY A 178 11.37 7.39 -43.10
N VAL A 179 11.10 7.65 -44.39
CA VAL A 179 10.78 9.02 -44.85
C VAL A 179 9.27 9.18 -44.80
N THR A 180 8.78 9.90 -43.78
CA THR A 180 7.34 10.11 -43.54
C THR A 180 6.62 10.56 -44.83
N GLY A 181 5.49 9.91 -45.09
CA GLY A 181 4.67 10.20 -46.29
C GLY A 181 5.17 9.52 -47.55
N THR A 182 6.25 8.74 -47.50
CA THR A 182 6.75 7.89 -48.59
C THR A 182 6.52 6.42 -48.26
N ASN A 183 6.85 5.52 -49.16
CA ASN A 183 6.83 4.08 -48.89
C ASN A 183 8.14 3.52 -48.32
N LYS A 184 9.15 4.36 -48.09
CA LYS A 184 10.50 3.95 -47.66
C LYS A 184 10.56 3.73 -46.15
N GLY A 185 10.97 2.52 -45.76
CA GLY A 185 11.10 2.13 -44.35
C GLY A 185 12.48 1.57 -44.03
N CYS A 186 12.82 1.62 -42.75
CA CYS A 186 14.00 1.00 -42.18
C CYS A 186 13.62 0.22 -40.91
N GLY A 187 14.23 -0.94 -40.69
CA GLY A 187 14.02 -1.73 -39.47
C GLY A 187 15.31 -2.43 -39.06
N PHE A 188 15.44 -2.69 -37.73
CA PHE A 188 16.52 -3.50 -37.20
C PHE A 188 16.12 -4.99 -37.13
N ALA A 189 17.09 -5.85 -37.31
CA ALA A 189 16.93 -7.30 -37.12
C ALA A 189 17.13 -7.69 -35.67
N ILE A 190 16.38 -8.68 -35.20
CA ILE A 190 16.49 -9.19 -33.82
C ILE A 190 16.19 -10.69 -33.80
N THR A 191 16.89 -11.43 -32.93
CA THR A 191 16.79 -12.88 -32.82
C THR A 191 16.30 -13.30 -31.44
N ALA A 192 15.74 -14.51 -31.33
CA ALA A 192 15.29 -15.09 -30.05
C ALA A 192 16.42 -15.20 -29.01
N PRO A 193 17.68 -15.60 -29.35
CA PRO A 193 18.78 -15.61 -28.39
C PRO A 193 19.12 -14.25 -27.80
N GLN A 194 19.10 -13.16 -28.61
CA GLN A 194 19.33 -11.80 -28.13
C GLN A 194 18.27 -11.39 -27.12
N LEU A 195 17.02 -11.71 -27.41
CA LEU A 195 15.91 -11.39 -26.49
C LEU A 195 15.95 -12.22 -25.21
N ARG A 196 16.30 -13.52 -25.25
CA ARG A 196 16.48 -14.35 -24.05
C ARG A 196 17.53 -13.77 -23.11
N MET A 197 18.67 -13.34 -23.66
CA MET A 197 19.73 -12.70 -22.90
C MET A 197 19.25 -11.38 -22.31
N ALA A 198 18.62 -10.53 -23.11
CA ALA A 198 18.13 -9.23 -22.66
C ALA A 198 17.08 -9.34 -21.55
N ILE A 199 16.15 -10.31 -21.64
CA ILE A 199 15.15 -10.57 -20.59
C ILE A 199 15.84 -11.03 -19.30
N HIS A 200 16.81 -11.95 -19.41
CA HIS A 200 17.54 -12.44 -18.26
C HIS A 200 18.29 -11.31 -17.55
N GLU A 201 19.00 -10.47 -18.29
CA GLU A 201 19.71 -9.32 -17.73
C GLU A 201 18.73 -8.31 -17.06
N LEU A 202 17.61 -8.01 -17.73
CA LEU A 202 16.61 -7.09 -17.19
C LEU A 202 15.97 -7.63 -15.90
N GLU A 203 15.54 -8.89 -15.90
CA GLU A 203 14.90 -9.50 -14.72
C GLU A 203 15.85 -9.61 -13.52
N ASN A 204 17.16 -9.65 -13.74
CA ASN A 204 18.17 -9.66 -12.67
C ASN A 204 18.62 -8.25 -12.22
N MET A 205 18.13 -7.18 -12.82
CA MET A 205 18.48 -5.82 -12.39
C MET A 205 17.88 -5.46 -11.03
N SER A 206 16.78 -6.12 -10.64
CA SER A 206 16.09 -5.86 -9.39
C SER A 206 15.50 -7.16 -8.83
N GLU A 207 15.68 -7.37 -7.53
CA GLU A 207 15.00 -8.45 -6.81
C GLU A 207 13.47 -8.24 -6.71
N ALA A 208 13.00 -6.99 -6.86
CA ALA A 208 11.59 -6.65 -6.92
C ALA A 208 10.95 -6.95 -8.29
N PHE A 209 11.74 -7.26 -9.31
CA PHE A 209 11.27 -7.76 -10.60
C PHE A 209 10.97 -9.27 -10.51
N VAL A 210 9.94 -9.61 -9.72
CA VAL A 210 9.56 -11.01 -9.48
C VAL A 210 9.28 -11.72 -10.81
N PRO A 211 9.95 -12.84 -11.12
CA PRO A 211 9.72 -13.58 -12.35
C PRO A 211 8.26 -13.96 -12.55
N ALA A 212 7.67 -13.56 -13.65
CA ALA A 212 6.25 -13.76 -13.91
C ALA A 212 5.99 -15.05 -14.70
N PRO A 213 4.87 -15.73 -14.43
CA PRO A 213 4.46 -16.89 -15.21
C PRO A 213 4.09 -16.50 -16.65
N GLN A 214 4.04 -17.47 -17.53
CA GLN A 214 3.51 -17.29 -18.88
C GLN A 214 1.99 -17.09 -18.81
N ALA A 215 1.49 -16.07 -19.50
CA ALA A 215 0.06 -15.83 -19.61
C ALA A 215 -0.65 -16.99 -20.34
N ARG A 216 -1.83 -17.30 -19.86
CA ARG A 216 -2.72 -18.32 -20.43
C ARG A 216 -4.07 -17.69 -20.79
N ASP A 217 -4.67 -18.15 -21.89
CA ASP A 217 -6.00 -17.70 -22.28
C ASP A 217 -7.05 -18.15 -21.24
N ILE A 218 -8.03 -17.32 -21.01
CA ILE A 218 -9.14 -17.62 -20.12
C ILE A 218 -10.22 -18.31 -20.98
N ASP A 219 -10.53 -19.54 -20.65
CA ASP A 219 -11.62 -20.32 -21.23
C ASP A 219 -12.33 -21.16 -20.15
N ASP A 220 -13.45 -21.77 -20.50
CA ASP A 220 -14.25 -22.54 -19.56
C ASP A 220 -13.51 -23.75 -18.98
N SER A 221 -12.60 -24.34 -19.75
CA SER A 221 -11.82 -25.51 -19.31
C SER A 221 -10.80 -25.16 -18.23
N MET A 222 -10.36 -23.91 -18.18
CA MET A 222 -9.37 -23.44 -17.21
C MET A 222 -9.97 -23.17 -15.83
N LEU A 223 -11.28 -23.01 -15.76
CA LEU A 223 -11.98 -22.68 -14.54
C LEU A 223 -12.33 -23.93 -13.71
N GLY A 224 -11.98 -25.13 -14.24
CA GLY A 224 -12.15 -26.41 -13.54
C GLY A 224 -13.60 -26.86 -13.39
N ARG A 225 -14.56 -26.09 -13.88
CA ARG A 225 -16.02 -26.36 -13.75
C ARG A 225 -16.82 -25.71 -14.85
N ASN A 226 -17.99 -26.27 -15.12
CA ASN A 226 -18.97 -25.79 -16.11
C ASN A 226 -19.67 -24.50 -15.68
N TYR A 227 -19.00 -23.38 -15.68
CA TYR A 227 -19.66 -22.08 -15.65
C TYR A 227 -19.28 -21.33 -16.92
N ALA A 228 -20.31 -21.02 -17.68
CA ALA A 228 -20.15 -20.38 -18.97
C ALA A 228 -19.64 -18.96 -18.82
N ILE A 229 -18.54 -18.64 -19.51
CA ILE A 229 -18.16 -17.26 -19.78
C ILE A 229 -18.86 -16.87 -21.08
N SER A 230 -19.82 -15.96 -21.00
CA SER A 230 -20.32 -15.28 -22.18
C SER A 230 -19.39 -14.13 -22.53
N GLY A 231 -19.02 -13.99 -23.80
CA GLY A 231 -18.26 -12.84 -24.29
C GLY A 231 -18.99 -11.49 -24.12
N ASP A 232 -20.30 -11.53 -23.87
CA ASP A 232 -21.11 -10.34 -23.66
C ASP A 232 -20.95 -9.82 -22.23
N ILE A 233 -20.65 -8.54 -22.10
CA ILE A 233 -20.59 -7.88 -20.80
C ILE A 233 -21.99 -7.54 -20.35
N HIS A 234 -22.33 -7.94 -19.10
CA HIS A 234 -23.63 -7.64 -18.54
C HIS A 234 -23.90 -6.13 -18.52
N TYR A 235 -25.12 -5.73 -18.90
CA TYR A 235 -25.49 -4.30 -19.04
C TYR A 235 -25.38 -3.49 -17.74
N LYS A 236 -25.44 -4.13 -16.56
CA LYS A 236 -25.20 -3.51 -15.25
C LYS A 236 -23.74 -3.48 -14.85
N CYS A 237 -22.83 -4.03 -15.67
CA CYS A 237 -21.41 -4.02 -15.34
C CYS A 237 -20.89 -2.59 -15.21
N PRO A 238 -20.24 -2.22 -14.10
CA PRO A 238 -19.72 -0.87 -13.92
C PRO A 238 -18.74 -0.44 -15.00
N THR A 239 -18.04 -1.38 -15.67
CA THR A 239 -17.12 -1.04 -16.77
C THR A 239 -17.77 -0.32 -17.94
N ASN A 240 -19.08 -0.55 -18.17
CA ASN A 240 -19.84 0.16 -19.20
C ASN A 240 -19.99 1.66 -18.94
N PHE A 241 -19.69 2.11 -17.73
CA PHE A 241 -19.90 3.48 -17.27
C PHE A 241 -18.59 4.20 -16.95
N ILE A 242 -17.45 3.50 -17.05
CA ILE A 242 -16.14 4.11 -16.87
C ILE A 242 -15.81 4.86 -18.17
N THR A 243 -15.51 6.14 -18.02
CA THR A 243 -15.07 7.02 -19.11
C THR A 243 -13.57 7.30 -18.95
N GLY A 244 -12.85 7.32 -20.06
CA GLY A 244 -11.43 7.62 -20.11
C GLY A 244 -10.53 6.39 -19.93
N GLU A 245 -9.32 6.61 -19.43
CA GLU A 245 -8.30 5.58 -19.26
C GLU A 245 -8.70 4.59 -18.15
N ALA A 246 -8.60 3.30 -18.43
CA ALA A 246 -8.94 2.27 -17.47
C ALA A 246 -7.89 1.16 -17.42
N ALA A 247 -7.43 0.83 -16.22
CA ALA A 247 -6.50 -0.24 -15.91
C ALA A 247 -7.24 -1.51 -15.47
N VAL A 248 -8.24 -1.95 -16.26
CA VAL A 248 -9.02 -3.17 -16.03
C VAL A 248 -9.32 -3.87 -17.36
N ILE A 249 -9.40 -5.19 -17.32
CA ILE A 249 -9.69 -6.01 -18.51
C ILE A 249 -10.95 -6.81 -18.26
N PRO A 250 -12.10 -6.45 -18.85
CA PRO A 250 -13.32 -7.25 -18.80
C PRO A 250 -13.25 -8.41 -19.81
N TYR A 251 -13.63 -9.61 -19.38
CA TYR A 251 -13.63 -10.81 -20.22
C TYR A 251 -15.03 -11.27 -20.64
N GLY A 252 -16.05 -10.91 -19.90
CA GLY A 252 -17.43 -11.30 -20.18
C GLY A 252 -18.25 -11.56 -18.92
N THR A 253 -19.41 -12.17 -19.09
CA THR A 253 -20.35 -12.47 -18.01
C THR A 253 -20.04 -13.84 -17.41
N VAL A 254 -20.03 -13.91 -16.07
CA VAL A 254 -19.90 -15.15 -15.30
C VAL A 254 -21.06 -15.31 -14.33
N THR A 255 -21.28 -16.54 -13.86
CA THR A 255 -22.30 -16.82 -12.85
C THR A 255 -21.94 -16.18 -11.52
N GLY A 256 -22.92 -15.68 -10.82
CA GLY A 256 -22.78 -15.09 -9.50
C GLY A 256 -23.99 -14.23 -9.15
N ARG A 257 -24.30 -14.18 -7.87
CA ARG A 257 -25.35 -13.30 -7.33
C ARG A 257 -24.79 -12.50 -6.18
N SER A 258 -24.94 -11.20 -6.25
CA SER A 258 -24.65 -10.34 -5.10
C SER A 258 -25.72 -10.45 -4.05
N SER A 259 -25.32 -10.41 -2.78
CA SER A 259 -26.28 -10.22 -1.69
C SER A 259 -26.94 -8.84 -1.82
N THR A 260 -28.25 -8.81 -1.63
CA THR A 260 -29.05 -7.58 -1.62
C THR A 260 -29.57 -7.23 -0.24
N SER A 261 -29.32 -8.10 0.76
CA SER A 261 -29.77 -7.93 2.14
C SER A 261 -28.62 -8.10 3.11
N SER A 262 -28.63 -7.28 4.16
CA SER A 262 -27.64 -7.31 5.24
C SER A 262 -28.13 -8.19 6.39
N SER A 263 -27.19 -8.80 7.09
CA SER A 263 -27.43 -9.49 8.38
C SER A 263 -27.19 -8.58 9.58
N VAL A 264 -26.77 -7.33 9.37
CA VAL A 264 -26.62 -6.36 10.44
C VAL A 264 -27.97 -6.04 11.08
N MET A 265 -28.02 -6.12 12.38
CA MET A 265 -29.20 -5.78 13.19
C MET A 265 -28.82 -4.97 14.43
N GLU A 266 -29.74 -4.20 14.89
CA GLU A 266 -29.64 -3.51 16.17
C GLU A 266 -29.72 -4.53 17.33
N THR A 267 -28.93 -4.33 18.37
CA THR A 267 -28.96 -5.23 19.53
C THR A 267 -30.24 -5.05 20.33
N PRO A 268 -30.75 -6.08 20.97
CA PRO A 268 -31.91 -5.98 21.88
C PRO A 268 -31.72 -4.97 23.02
N ILE A 269 -30.49 -4.68 23.40
CA ILE A 269 -30.14 -3.76 24.51
C ILE A 269 -29.90 -2.32 24.03
N SER A 270 -29.89 -2.04 22.75
CA SER A 270 -29.44 -0.75 22.18
C SER A 270 -30.19 0.45 22.74
N SER A 271 -31.52 0.37 22.85
CA SER A 271 -32.34 1.45 23.40
C SER A 271 -32.10 1.70 24.90
N VAL A 272 -31.77 0.64 25.65
CA VAL A 272 -31.43 0.74 27.08
C VAL A 272 -30.02 1.33 27.22
N VAL A 273 -29.08 0.93 26.39
CA VAL A 273 -27.72 1.51 26.32
C VAL A 273 -27.81 3.01 26.04
N GLU A 274 -28.57 3.43 25.04
CA GLU A 274 -28.74 4.85 24.70
C GLU A 274 -29.34 5.65 25.89
N ARG A 275 -30.37 5.13 26.51
CA ARG A 275 -31.03 5.78 27.64
C ARG A 275 -30.14 5.93 28.88
N ILE A 276 -29.36 4.90 29.21
CA ILE A 276 -28.52 4.89 30.41
C ILE A 276 -27.21 5.64 30.17
N THR A 277 -26.60 5.49 29.03
CA THR A 277 -25.28 6.07 28.75
C THR A 277 -25.34 7.42 28.04
N GLY A 278 -26.46 7.78 27.43
CA GLY A 278 -26.62 8.96 26.59
C GLY A 278 -25.95 8.84 25.19
N VAL A 279 -25.41 7.68 24.85
CA VAL A 279 -24.72 7.46 23.55
C VAL A 279 -25.69 6.82 22.56
N PRO A 280 -26.12 7.53 21.52
CA PRO A 280 -27.08 7.02 20.54
C PRO A 280 -26.50 6.00 19.59
N ASN A 281 -27.37 5.14 19.05
CA ASN A 281 -26.99 4.24 17.98
C ASN A 281 -26.91 4.97 16.64
N VAL A 282 -25.69 5.26 16.19
CA VAL A 282 -25.42 5.93 14.89
C VAL A 282 -25.19 4.93 13.74
N TYR A 283 -25.25 3.62 14.01
CA TYR A 283 -24.97 2.58 13.05
C TYR A 283 -26.23 1.90 12.53
N GLY A 284 -26.13 1.33 11.35
CA GLY A 284 -27.20 0.55 10.73
C GLY A 284 -26.66 -0.39 9.65
N PRO A 285 -27.54 -1.13 8.98
CA PRO A 285 -27.16 -2.01 7.88
C PRO A 285 -26.61 -1.23 6.69
N PRO A 286 -25.60 -1.78 5.99
CA PRO A 286 -25.07 -1.18 4.78
C PRO A 286 -26.10 -1.18 3.64
N GLN A 287 -26.05 -0.14 2.81
CA GLN A 287 -26.97 0.02 1.66
C GLN A 287 -26.40 -0.63 0.40
N PHE A 288 -26.59 -1.93 0.23
CA PHE A 288 -26.00 -2.73 -0.85
C PHE A 288 -26.46 -2.34 -2.25
N VAL A 289 -27.70 -1.85 -2.40
CA VAL A 289 -28.34 -1.59 -3.68
C VAL A 289 -28.65 -0.11 -3.93
N SER A 290 -27.95 0.78 -3.22
CA SER A 290 -28.12 2.22 -3.43
C SER A 290 -27.76 2.62 -4.86
N PRO A 291 -28.56 3.49 -5.52
CA PRO A 291 -28.28 3.97 -6.87
C PRO A 291 -27.17 5.02 -6.89
N VAL A 292 -26.53 5.21 -8.04
CA VAL A 292 -25.60 6.31 -8.25
C VAL A 292 -26.39 7.60 -8.46
N VAL A 293 -26.06 8.66 -7.72
CA VAL A 293 -26.56 10.01 -7.92
C VAL A 293 -25.60 10.75 -8.85
N ARG A 294 -26.12 11.35 -9.93
CA ARG A 294 -25.35 12.14 -10.88
C ARG A 294 -25.14 13.58 -10.38
N ASP A 295 -24.20 14.30 -10.98
CA ASP A 295 -23.96 15.71 -10.69
C ASP A 295 -25.18 16.61 -10.91
N ASP A 296 -26.10 16.22 -11.82
CA ASP A 296 -27.38 16.88 -12.05
C ASP A 296 -28.46 16.55 -11.01
N GLY A 297 -28.11 15.80 -9.96
CA GLY A 297 -29.00 15.34 -8.90
C GLY A 297 -29.94 14.18 -9.28
N LYS A 298 -29.89 13.70 -10.50
CA LYS A 298 -30.70 12.55 -10.95
C LYS A 298 -30.06 11.23 -10.57
N THR A 299 -30.90 10.28 -10.19
CA THR A 299 -30.48 8.91 -9.84
C THR A 299 -30.44 8.00 -11.07
N ASP A 300 -29.35 7.26 -11.21
CA ASP A 300 -29.25 6.16 -12.16
C ASP A 300 -29.45 4.81 -11.47
N GLN A 301 -30.65 4.30 -11.52
CA GLN A 301 -31.05 3.03 -10.89
C GLN A 301 -30.33 1.79 -11.47
N ARG A 302 -29.69 1.91 -12.61
CA ARG A 302 -28.94 0.82 -13.25
C ARG A 302 -27.56 0.65 -12.63
N LYS A 303 -27.04 1.68 -11.96
CA LYS A 303 -25.74 1.67 -11.32
C LYS A 303 -25.92 1.41 -9.83
N TRP A 304 -25.42 0.28 -9.36
CA TRP A 304 -25.32 -0.01 -7.93
C TRP A 304 -24.07 0.63 -7.40
N ARG A 305 -24.25 1.69 -6.61
CA ARG A 305 -23.20 2.58 -6.16
C ARG A 305 -21.98 1.88 -5.55
N PRO A 306 -22.10 0.89 -4.61
CA PRO A 306 -20.93 0.28 -4.03
C PRO A 306 -19.99 -0.37 -5.05
N TRP A 307 -20.59 -1.09 -6.03
CA TRP A 307 -19.86 -1.74 -7.10
C TRP A 307 -19.22 -0.73 -8.06
N TYR A 308 -19.96 0.31 -8.41
CA TYR A 308 -19.51 1.35 -9.32
C TYR A 308 -18.36 2.16 -8.71
N GLU A 309 -18.51 2.69 -7.48
CA GLU A 309 -17.50 3.51 -6.81
C GLU A 309 -16.21 2.73 -6.55
N SER A 310 -16.32 1.45 -6.16
CA SER A 310 -15.14 0.62 -5.96
C SER A 310 -14.39 0.37 -7.27
N LEU A 311 -15.12 0.02 -8.35
CA LEU A 311 -14.49 -0.22 -9.64
C LEU A 311 -13.90 1.04 -10.26
N GLU A 312 -14.56 2.18 -10.12
CA GLU A 312 -14.04 3.48 -10.59
C GLU A 312 -12.68 3.80 -9.98
N VAL A 313 -12.51 3.54 -8.69
CA VAL A 313 -11.23 3.73 -8.00
C VAL A 313 -10.18 2.74 -8.46
N CYS A 314 -10.51 1.45 -8.54
CA CYS A 314 -9.58 0.40 -8.96
C CYS A 314 -9.16 0.52 -10.42
N SER A 315 -10.01 1.10 -11.28
CA SER A 315 -9.74 1.21 -12.71
C SER A 315 -8.78 2.33 -13.11
N LYS A 316 -8.53 3.29 -12.21
CA LYS A 316 -7.61 4.41 -12.51
C LYS A 316 -6.17 3.89 -12.58
N PRO A 317 -5.45 4.12 -13.70
CA PRO A 317 -4.04 3.75 -13.80
C PRO A 317 -3.22 4.44 -12.70
N SER A 318 -2.26 3.72 -12.12
CA SER A 318 -1.27 4.26 -11.20
C SER A 318 0.07 4.36 -11.89
N ILE A 319 0.79 5.47 -11.69
CA ILE A 319 2.14 5.63 -12.24
C ILE A 319 3.16 4.72 -11.56
N GLY A 320 2.90 4.29 -10.34
CA GLY A 320 3.85 3.55 -9.51
C GLY A 320 4.98 4.44 -9.00
N PHE A 321 6.14 3.85 -8.76
CA PHE A 321 7.33 4.48 -8.19
C PHE A 321 8.56 4.15 -9.04
N ASP A 322 9.60 4.96 -8.92
CA ASP A 322 10.87 4.66 -9.58
C ASP A 322 11.41 3.29 -9.10
N PRO A 323 11.67 2.34 -10.01
CA PRO A 323 12.15 1.01 -9.63
C PRO A 323 13.43 1.02 -8.79
N ALA A 324 14.35 1.96 -9.03
CA ALA A 324 15.57 2.10 -8.27
C ALA A 324 15.31 2.60 -6.83
N GLU A 325 14.34 3.48 -6.64
CA GLU A 325 13.92 3.92 -5.30
C GLU A 325 13.21 2.80 -4.54
N VAL A 326 12.40 2.00 -5.23
CA VAL A 326 11.77 0.81 -4.64
C VAL A 326 12.83 -0.18 -4.16
N ASP A 327 13.87 -0.45 -4.95
CA ASP A 327 14.98 -1.33 -4.53
C ASP A 327 15.71 -0.79 -3.30
N ILE A 328 15.99 0.52 -3.25
CA ILE A 328 16.60 1.16 -2.08
C ILE A 328 15.74 0.96 -0.82
N ALA A 329 14.44 1.18 -0.94
CA ALA A 329 13.50 1.04 0.16
C ALA A 329 13.37 -0.41 0.63
N VAL A 330 13.29 -1.35 -0.29
CA VAL A 330 13.21 -2.80 -0.01
C VAL A 330 14.50 -3.29 0.65
N ASP A 331 15.67 -2.90 0.16
CA ASP A 331 16.96 -3.31 0.70
C ASP A 331 17.18 -2.74 2.12
N ASP A 332 16.77 -1.50 2.38
CA ASP A 332 16.80 -0.92 3.72
C ASP A 332 15.89 -1.70 4.67
N TYR A 333 14.66 -1.98 4.24
CA TYR A 333 13.68 -2.74 5.03
C TYR A 333 14.18 -4.14 5.38
N ILE A 334 14.60 -4.90 4.38
CA ILE A 334 15.01 -6.30 4.57
C ILE A 334 16.34 -6.45 5.31
N GLY A 335 17.21 -5.43 5.25
CA GLY A 335 18.52 -5.44 5.90
C GLY A 335 18.44 -5.60 7.43
N GLY A 336 17.41 -5.04 8.08
CA GLY A 336 17.14 -5.27 9.49
C GLY A 336 16.73 -6.71 9.79
N LEU A 337 15.84 -7.27 8.99
CA LEU A 337 15.37 -8.66 9.10
C LEU A 337 16.50 -9.67 8.86
N LYS A 338 17.41 -9.35 7.93
CA LYS A 338 18.58 -10.20 7.68
C LYS A 338 19.50 -10.28 8.89
N LYS A 339 19.71 -9.19 9.60
CA LYS A 339 20.48 -9.20 10.87
C LYS A 339 19.85 -10.10 11.93
N VAL A 340 18.51 -10.10 12.02
CA VAL A 340 17.79 -11.01 12.92
C VAL A 340 18.06 -12.45 12.52
N PHE A 341 17.86 -12.79 11.25
CA PHE A 341 18.15 -14.15 10.77
C PHE A 341 19.59 -14.57 11.02
N ASP A 342 20.56 -13.69 10.75
CA ASP A 342 21.99 -13.96 10.92
C ASP A 342 22.42 -14.08 12.40
N SER A 343 21.61 -13.64 13.34
CA SER A 343 21.88 -13.80 14.78
C SER A 343 21.79 -15.27 15.23
N ASP A 344 20.93 -16.06 14.60
CA ASP A 344 20.84 -17.51 14.80
C ASP A 344 20.31 -18.22 13.53
N PRO A 345 21.16 -18.35 12.50
CA PRO A 345 20.72 -18.91 11.22
C PRO A 345 20.25 -20.35 11.32
N VAL A 346 20.79 -21.11 12.25
CA VAL A 346 20.45 -22.53 12.45
C VAL A 346 19.02 -22.67 12.99
N GLU A 347 18.69 -21.90 14.02
CA GLU A 347 17.38 -21.95 14.62
C GLU A 347 16.30 -21.40 13.69
N TYR A 348 16.53 -20.24 13.10
CA TYR A 348 15.57 -19.65 12.15
C TYR A 348 15.37 -20.48 10.90
N SER A 349 16.41 -21.17 10.40
CA SER A 349 16.25 -22.09 9.26
C SER A 349 15.34 -23.28 9.56
N LYS A 350 15.27 -23.76 10.79
CA LYS A 350 14.32 -24.82 11.19
C LYS A 350 12.87 -24.33 11.10
N GLU A 351 12.64 -23.06 11.31
CA GLU A 351 11.31 -22.45 11.31
C GLU A 351 10.85 -22.03 9.90
N LEU A 352 11.78 -21.68 9.01
CA LEU A 352 11.51 -21.27 7.64
C LEU A 352 11.56 -22.49 6.69
N VAL A 353 10.49 -23.27 6.71
CA VAL A 353 10.30 -24.49 5.90
C VAL A 353 8.86 -24.47 5.37
N PRO A 354 8.62 -24.85 4.10
CA PRO A 354 7.25 -25.01 3.60
C PRO A 354 6.45 -25.96 4.49
N LEU A 355 5.20 -25.60 4.78
CA LEU A 355 4.33 -26.46 5.58
C LEU A 355 4.00 -27.76 4.86
N THR A 356 3.89 -28.85 5.58
CA THR A 356 3.32 -30.09 5.04
C THR A 356 1.84 -29.93 4.71
N HIS A 357 1.28 -30.87 3.98
CA HIS A 357 -0.14 -30.86 3.64
C HIS A 357 -1.03 -30.73 4.88
N GLN A 358 -0.77 -31.57 5.89
CA GLN A 358 -1.57 -31.57 7.12
C GLN A 358 -1.38 -30.28 7.95
N GLU A 359 -0.15 -29.79 8.07
CA GLU A 359 0.13 -28.51 8.75
C GLU A 359 -0.53 -27.33 8.03
N THR A 360 -0.60 -27.35 6.71
CA THR A 360 -1.27 -26.32 5.93
C THR A 360 -2.76 -26.22 6.23
N ILE A 361 -3.41 -27.36 6.47
CA ILE A 361 -4.86 -27.44 6.76
C ILE A 361 -5.13 -27.23 8.24
N SER A 362 -4.43 -28.00 9.09
CA SER A 362 -4.76 -28.13 10.52
C SER A 362 -3.88 -27.30 11.44
N GLY A 363 -2.89 -26.57 10.88
CA GLY A 363 -1.94 -25.80 11.67
C GLY A 363 -0.94 -26.68 12.39
N VAL A 364 -0.17 -26.09 13.29
CA VAL A 364 0.79 -26.77 14.17
C VAL A 364 0.46 -26.42 15.60
N GLU A 365 0.10 -27.43 16.40
CA GLU A 365 -0.29 -27.22 17.79
C GLU A 365 0.85 -26.64 18.62
N GLY A 366 0.51 -25.67 19.47
CA GLY A 366 1.51 -24.96 20.30
C GLY A 366 2.40 -23.98 19.51
N LYS A 367 2.33 -23.92 18.20
CA LYS A 367 3.13 -23.02 17.37
C LYS A 367 2.32 -21.77 17.01
N ARG A 368 2.53 -20.68 17.73
CA ARG A 368 1.86 -19.39 17.49
C ARG A 368 1.99 -18.98 16.03
N PHE A 369 0.91 -18.47 15.43
CA PHE A 369 0.79 -18.01 14.05
C PHE A 369 0.75 -19.10 12.96
N ILE A 370 0.80 -20.37 13.30
CA ILE A 370 0.54 -21.49 12.37
C ILE A 370 -0.79 -22.15 12.76
N ASP A 371 -1.85 -21.35 12.74
CA ASP A 371 -3.18 -21.80 13.14
C ASP A 371 -3.87 -22.63 12.05
N ALA A 372 -4.80 -23.50 12.45
CA ALA A 372 -5.65 -24.25 11.53
C ALA A 372 -6.48 -23.33 10.62
N MET A 373 -6.84 -23.82 9.45
CA MET A 373 -7.75 -23.10 8.55
C MET A 373 -9.11 -22.90 9.23
N VAL A 374 -9.65 -21.66 9.15
CA VAL A 374 -10.98 -21.34 9.68
C VAL A 374 -12.03 -21.94 8.76
N THR A 375 -12.70 -23.00 9.21
CA THR A 375 -13.66 -23.79 8.42
C THR A 375 -14.95 -23.07 8.11
N LYS A 376 -15.37 -22.10 8.95
CA LYS A 376 -16.61 -21.33 8.79
C LYS A 376 -16.52 -20.27 7.69
N THR A 377 -15.32 -19.92 7.23
CA THR A 377 -15.14 -18.95 6.16
C THR A 377 -15.39 -19.56 4.80
N SER A 378 -15.66 -18.71 3.80
CA SER A 378 -15.93 -19.13 2.43
C SER A 378 -14.79 -19.95 1.82
N ILE A 379 -15.15 -20.94 1.02
CA ILE A 379 -14.22 -21.69 0.16
C ILE A 379 -13.78 -20.88 -1.07
N GLY A 380 -14.48 -19.80 -1.38
CA GLY A 380 -14.21 -18.95 -2.53
C GLY A 380 -15.00 -19.31 -3.78
N TYR A 381 -14.84 -18.47 -4.79
CA TYR A 381 -15.47 -18.68 -6.11
C TYR A 381 -14.72 -19.78 -6.90
N PRO A 382 -15.39 -20.59 -7.73
CA PRO A 382 -16.81 -20.62 -8.04
C PRO A 382 -17.66 -21.51 -7.12
N ILE A 383 -17.03 -22.25 -6.22
CA ILE A 383 -17.67 -23.28 -5.41
C ILE A 383 -18.70 -22.66 -4.47
N GLY A 384 -18.25 -21.65 -3.70
CA GLY A 384 -19.10 -20.98 -2.73
C GLY A 384 -19.40 -21.82 -1.47
N GLY A 385 -19.97 -21.17 -0.47
CA GLY A 385 -20.27 -21.80 0.80
C GLY A 385 -19.05 -21.87 1.76
N PRO A 386 -19.24 -22.37 2.98
CA PRO A 386 -18.17 -22.51 3.96
C PRO A 386 -17.25 -23.69 3.63
N LYS A 387 -15.99 -23.58 4.03
CA LYS A 387 -14.99 -24.66 3.86
C LYS A 387 -15.41 -25.96 4.53
N SER A 388 -16.15 -25.90 5.66
CA SER A 388 -16.65 -27.07 6.37
C SER A 388 -17.49 -28.03 5.51
N ASN A 389 -18.09 -27.55 4.42
CA ASN A 389 -18.86 -28.39 3.49
C ASN A 389 -17.96 -29.26 2.59
N HIS A 390 -16.66 -28.96 2.54
CA HIS A 390 -15.67 -29.56 1.64
C HIS A 390 -14.46 -30.12 2.40
N MET A 391 -14.64 -30.35 3.71
CA MET A 391 -13.64 -30.91 4.60
C MET A 391 -14.30 -31.94 5.52
N PHE A 392 -13.50 -32.90 5.96
CA PHE A 392 -13.93 -33.88 6.96
C PHE A 392 -12.82 -34.08 7.99
N ASP A 393 -13.21 -34.46 9.19
CA ASP A 393 -12.29 -34.73 10.27
C ASP A 393 -11.63 -36.11 10.06
N LEU A 394 -10.36 -36.21 10.41
CA LEU A 394 -9.58 -37.44 10.42
C LEU A 394 -9.40 -37.94 11.87
N GLU A 395 -8.95 -39.18 12.03
CA GLU A 395 -8.56 -39.69 13.34
C GLU A 395 -7.39 -38.88 13.92
N PRO A 396 -7.44 -38.52 15.21
CA PRO A 396 -6.36 -37.82 15.88
C PRO A 396 -5.02 -38.53 15.76
N THR A 397 -3.95 -37.75 15.68
CA THR A 397 -2.56 -38.21 15.66
C THR A 397 -1.77 -37.56 16.78
N ASP A 398 -0.56 -38.05 17.06
CA ASP A 398 0.32 -37.48 18.09
C ASP A 398 0.72 -36.01 17.78
N SER A 399 0.71 -35.66 16.50
CA SER A 399 1.07 -34.33 16.03
C SER A 399 -0.11 -33.40 15.75
N HIS A 400 -1.32 -33.92 15.64
CA HIS A 400 -2.54 -33.17 15.38
C HIS A 400 -3.73 -33.78 16.09
N HIS A 401 -4.31 -33.09 17.08
CA HIS A 401 -5.48 -33.55 17.81
C HIS A 401 -6.80 -33.45 17.01
N CYS A 402 -6.86 -32.54 16.06
CA CYS A 402 -8.03 -32.33 15.19
C CYS A 402 -7.63 -32.24 13.71
N PRO A 403 -7.03 -33.32 13.15
CA PRO A 403 -6.59 -33.29 11.75
C PRO A 403 -7.80 -33.32 10.81
N ARG A 404 -7.67 -32.65 9.68
CA ARG A 404 -8.71 -32.53 8.66
C ARG A 404 -8.18 -32.76 7.28
N GLU A 405 -9.07 -33.23 6.40
CA GLU A 405 -8.76 -33.43 5.00
C GLU A 405 -9.81 -32.77 4.10
N PHE A 406 -9.41 -32.39 2.91
CA PHE A 406 -10.32 -31.93 1.86
C PHE A 406 -11.04 -33.07 1.16
N THR A 407 -12.21 -32.78 0.61
CA THR A 407 -12.89 -33.71 -0.28
C THR A 407 -12.06 -33.95 -1.56
N PRO A 408 -12.18 -35.12 -2.22
CA PRO A 408 -11.40 -35.46 -3.41
C PRO A 408 -11.50 -34.42 -4.53
N GLU A 409 -12.65 -33.73 -4.63
CA GLU A 409 -12.86 -32.66 -5.60
C GLU A 409 -11.91 -31.47 -5.36
N ILE A 410 -11.72 -31.08 -4.11
CA ILE A 410 -10.83 -29.97 -3.74
C ILE A 410 -9.37 -30.37 -3.92
N LEU A 411 -9.01 -31.62 -3.56
CA LEU A 411 -7.66 -32.13 -3.79
C LEU A 411 -7.31 -32.14 -5.28
N ALA A 412 -8.23 -32.56 -6.15
CA ALA A 412 -8.03 -32.56 -7.60
C ALA A 412 -7.85 -31.14 -8.15
N GLU A 413 -8.57 -30.14 -7.60
CA GLU A 413 -8.39 -28.75 -7.99
C GLU A 413 -7.04 -28.18 -7.55
N ILE A 414 -6.59 -28.48 -6.33
CA ILE A 414 -5.25 -28.09 -5.84
C ILE A 414 -4.16 -28.72 -6.72
N GLU A 415 -4.30 -29.99 -7.07
CA GLU A 415 -3.36 -30.70 -7.95
C GLU A 415 -3.30 -30.09 -9.35
N ARG A 416 -4.47 -29.80 -9.94
CA ARG A 416 -4.58 -29.12 -11.24
C ARG A 416 -3.88 -27.76 -11.24
N VAL A 417 -4.15 -26.95 -10.22
CA VAL A 417 -3.54 -25.62 -10.07
C VAL A 417 -2.03 -25.72 -9.90
N THR A 418 -1.58 -26.64 -9.06
CA THR A 418 -0.15 -26.89 -8.82
C THR A 418 0.57 -27.32 -10.10
N ALA A 419 -0.04 -28.19 -10.90
CA ALA A 419 0.52 -28.65 -12.18
C ALA A 419 0.71 -27.49 -13.18
N LEU A 420 -0.25 -26.55 -13.25
CA LEU A 420 -0.14 -25.36 -14.09
C LEU A 420 1.01 -24.44 -13.63
N ILE A 421 1.10 -24.20 -12.33
CA ILE A 421 2.19 -23.40 -11.74
C ILE A 421 3.55 -24.05 -12.03
N ASP A 422 3.66 -25.36 -11.87
CA ASP A 422 4.87 -26.12 -12.13
C ASP A 422 5.27 -26.12 -13.62
N ALA A 423 4.30 -25.96 -14.52
CA ALA A 423 4.54 -25.76 -15.94
C ALA A 423 4.94 -24.30 -16.28
N GLY A 424 5.03 -23.41 -15.29
CA GLY A 424 5.32 -21.99 -15.47
C GLY A 424 4.17 -21.19 -16.08
N GLU A 425 2.95 -21.69 -15.99
CA GLU A 425 1.75 -21.07 -16.53
C GLU A 425 0.95 -20.34 -15.43
N HIS A 426 0.30 -19.26 -15.82
CA HIS A 426 -0.62 -18.52 -14.97
C HIS A 426 -1.91 -19.31 -14.76
N PRO A 427 -2.25 -19.78 -13.56
CA PRO A 427 -3.43 -20.63 -13.36
C PRO A 427 -4.76 -19.89 -13.51
N ASN A 428 -4.77 -18.54 -13.56
CA ASN A 428 -5.95 -17.70 -13.66
C ASN A 428 -7.00 -18.01 -12.56
N LEU A 429 -6.55 -18.01 -11.32
CA LEU A 429 -7.42 -18.22 -10.18
C LEU A 429 -8.41 -17.06 -10.01
N ILE A 430 -9.67 -17.37 -9.73
CA ILE A 430 -10.71 -16.36 -9.68
C ILE A 430 -11.07 -16.02 -8.25
N PHE A 431 -10.89 -14.74 -7.91
CA PHE A 431 -11.40 -14.16 -6.67
C PHE A 431 -12.90 -13.90 -6.79
N GLY A 432 -13.65 -14.16 -5.72
CA GLY A 432 -15.05 -13.78 -5.63
C GLY A 432 -15.22 -12.43 -4.96
N ALA A 433 -15.72 -11.43 -5.67
CA ALA A 433 -16.02 -10.15 -5.05
C ALA A 433 -17.37 -10.19 -4.32
N SER A 434 -17.41 -9.58 -3.14
CA SER A 434 -18.61 -9.48 -2.30
C SER A 434 -18.67 -8.13 -1.60
N LEU A 435 -19.88 -7.68 -1.28
CA LEU A 435 -20.09 -6.51 -0.43
C LEU A 435 -19.89 -6.90 1.04
N LYS A 436 -19.13 -6.10 1.77
CA LYS A 436 -18.85 -6.36 3.18
C LYS A 436 -20.07 -6.04 4.03
N ASP A 437 -20.56 -7.04 4.73
CA ASP A 437 -21.70 -6.91 5.64
C ASP A 437 -21.21 -6.55 7.03
N GLU A 438 -21.22 -5.25 7.32
CA GLU A 438 -20.75 -4.68 8.58
C GLU A 438 -21.60 -3.47 8.98
N PRO A 439 -21.77 -3.19 10.29
CA PRO A 439 -22.46 -1.98 10.73
C PRO A 439 -21.81 -0.72 10.16
N THR A 440 -22.61 0.10 9.48
CA THR A 440 -22.17 1.33 8.80
C THR A 440 -22.87 2.54 9.44
N LYS A 441 -22.17 3.67 9.56
CA LYS A 441 -22.78 4.92 10.04
C LYS A 441 -23.95 5.31 9.14
N ARG A 442 -25.11 5.57 9.73
CA ARG A 442 -26.35 5.94 8.98
C ARG A 442 -26.18 7.22 8.17
N THR A 443 -25.23 8.09 8.57
CA THR A 443 -24.88 9.34 7.86
C THR A 443 -23.92 9.11 6.70
N LYS A 444 -23.28 7.95 6.61
CA LYS A 444 -22.30 7.61 5.57
C LYS A 444 -22.79 6.41 4.78
N ASP A 445 -23.17 6.64 3.55
CA ASP A 445 -23.54 5.54 2.64
C ASP A 445 -22.24 4.93 2.05
N LYS A 446 -21.49 4.21 2.88
CA LYS A 446 -20.22 3.59 2.52
C LYS A 446 -20.31 2.07 2.65
N VAL A 447 -20.17 1.36 1.53
CA VAL A 447 -20.09 -0.10 1.51
C VAL A 447 -18.76 -0.50 0.87
N ARG A 448 -18.01 -1.36 1.55
CA ARG A 448 -16.74 -1.88 1.02
C ARG A 448 -16.97 -3.11 0.17
N VAL A 449 -16.28 -3.19 -0.96
CA VAL A 449 -16.17 -4.42 -1.77
C VAL A 449 -14.90 -5.14 -1.35
N PHE A 450 -14.99 -6.41 -1.00
CA PHE A 450 -13.83 -7.25 -0.74
C PHE A 450 -13.77 -8.40 -1.73
N GLN A 451 -12.57 -8.93 -1.96
CA GLN A 451 -12.29 -9.99 -2.92
C GLN A 451 -11.75 -11.20 -2.18
N ALA A 452 -12.54 -12.28 -2.13
CA ALA A 452 -12.17 -13.52 -1.45
C ALA A 452 -11.39 -14.45 -2.38
N ALA A 453 -10.24 -14.92 -1.93
CA ALA A 453 -9.43 -15.87 -2.67
C ALA A 453 -10.08 -17.25 -2.75
N PRO A 454 -9.95 -18.00 -3.87
CA PRO A 454 -10.37 -19.39 -3.97
C PRO A 454 -9.49 -20.28 -3.09
N LEU A 455 -10.02 -21.43 -2.66
CA LEU A 455 -9.35 -22.30 -1.69
C LEU A 455 -7.98 -22.79 -2.14
N ALA A 456 -7.81 -23.14 -3.42
CA ALA A 456 -6.52 -23.57 -3.93
C ALA A 456 -5.43 -22.51 -3.73
N LEU A 457 -5.76 -21.22 -3.95
CA LEU A 457 -4.84 -20.11 -3.68
C LEU A 457 -4.58 -19.96 -2.18
N GLN A 458 -5.63 -20.01 -1.34
CA GLN A 458 -5.48 -19.93 0.12
C GLN A 458 -4.57 -21.05 0.65
N TYR A 459 -4.74 -22.28 0.17
CA TYR A 459 -3.94 -23.42 0.56
C TYR A 459 -2.47 -23.25 0.18
N LEU A 460 -2.17 -22.92 -1.09
CA LEU A 460 -0.79 -22.74 -1.56
C LEU A 460 -0.08 -21.56 -0.91
N ILE A 461 -0.79 -20.43 -0.70
CA ILE A 461 -0.22 -19.28 0.02
C ILE A 461 0.12 -19.66 1.47
N ARG A 462 -0.74 -20.40 2.16
CA ARG A 462 -0.44 -20.86 3.51
C ARG A 462 0.79 -21.76 3.54
N MET A 463 0.87 -22.72 2.64
CA MET A 463 1.97 -23.69 2.58
C MET A 463 3.34 -23.00 2.50
N TYR A 464 3.47 -21.98 1.64
CA TYR A 464 4.75 -21.36 1.35
C TYR A 464 5.02 -20.08 2.14
N PHE A 465 4.02 -19.26 2.39
CA PHE A 465 4.20 -17.92 2.98
C PHE A 465 3.89 -17.84 4.49
N LEU A 466 3.12 -18.76 5.05
CA LEU A 466 2.75 -18.69 6.47
C LEU A 466 3.97 -18.80 7.41
N PRO A 467 4.98 -19.65 7.14
CA PRO A 467 6.21 -19.65 7.94
C PRO A 467 6.96 -18.32 7.91
N VAL A 468 6.97 -17.65 6.76
CA VAL A 468 7.58 -16.31 6.61
C VAL A 468 6.77 -15.26 7.37
N ALA A 469 5.45 -15.29 7.27
CA ALA A 469 4.56 -14.41 8.04
C ALA A 469 4.77 -14.59 9.56
N ARG A 470 4.96 -15.83 10.02
CA ARG A 470 5.31 -16.12 11.41
C ARG A 470 6.64 -15.49 11.81
N PHE A 471 7.67 -15.60 10.97
CA PHE A 471 8.96 -14.94 11.21
C PHE A 471 8.79 -13.41 11.38
N LEU A 472 8.00 -12.76 10.54
CA LEU A 472 7.69 -11.33 10.67
C LEU A 472 6.97 -11.01 11.99
N SER A 473 5.96 -11.79 12.36
CA SER A 473 5.15 -11.60 13.59
C SER A 473 5.92 -11.87 14.87
N LEU A 474 6.96 -12.69 14.82
CA LEU A 474 7.84 -12.93 15.98
C LEU A 474 8.83 -11.79 16.23
N HIS A 475 9.03 -10.91 15.25
CA HIS A 475 9.97 -9.79 15.33
C HIS A 475 9.30 -8.45 14.93
N PRO A 476 8.20 -8.05 15.59
CA PRO A 476 7.40 -6.90 15.16
C PRO A 476 8.21 -5.61 15.09
N LEU A 477 9.07 -5.32 16.07
CA LEU A 477 9.86 -4.07 16.14
C LEU A 477 10.89 -3.93 15.00
N ILE A 478 11.24 -5.02 14.33
CA ILE A 478 12.17 -5.01 13.20
C ILE A 478 11.42 -5.19 11.87
N SER A 479 10.42 -6.05 11.85
CA SER A 479 9.54 -6.20 10.68
C SER A 479 8.60 -5.02 10.50
N GLU A 480 8.49 -4.17 11.53
CA GLU A 480 7.54 -3.04 11.56
C GLU A 480 6.10 -3.51 11.32
N CYS A 481 5.82 -4.76 11.68
CA CYS A 481 4.54 -5.41 11.42
C CYS A 481 3.90 -5.83 12.76
N ALA A 482 2.96 -5.02 13.23
CA ALA A 482 2.28 -5.21 14.50
C ALA A 482 1.24 -6.36 14.50
N VAL A 483 1.24 -7.19 13.45
CA VAL A 483 0.30 -8.30 13.33
C VAL A 483 0.57 -9.38 14.39
N GLY A 484 -0.44 -9.64 15.19
CA GLY A 484 -0.36 -10.63 16.28
C GLY A 484 0.04 -10.07 17.64
N ILE A 485 0.27 -8.77 17.77
CA ILE A 485 0.53 -8.12 19.06
C ILE A 485 -0.73 -8.17 19.93
N ASN A 486 -0.54 -8.53 21.20
CA ASN A 486 -1.61 -8.46 22.19
C ASN A 486 -1.75 -7.04 22.74
N ALA A 487 -2.75 -6.30 22.25
CA ALA A 487 -3.03 -4.94 22.69
C ALA A 487 -3.48 -4.82 24.16
N HIS A 488 -3.84 -5.92 24.82
CA HIS A 488 -4.26 -5.96 26.21
C HIS A 488 -3.14 -6.34 27.18
N GLY A 489 -1.97 -6.70 26.66
CA GLY A 489 -0.83 -7.17 27.45
C GLY A 489 0.36 -6.21 27.41
N PRO A 490 1.47 -6.61 28.03
CA PRO A 490 2.73 -5.83 28.05
C PRO A 490 3.33 -5.57 26.66
N GLU A 491 2.95 -6.36 25.66
CA GLU A 491 3.39 -6.16 24.26
C GLU A 491 3.02 -4.75 23.74
N TRP A 492 1.92 -4.17 24.22
CA TRP A 492 1.55 -2.81 23.84
C TRP A 492 2.48 -1.75 24.45
N ASP A 493 2.92 -1.93 25.69
CA ASP A 493 3.90 -1.02 26.32
C ASP A 493 5.21 -1.01 25.53
N GLU A 494 5.71 -2.18 25.17
CA GLU A 494 6.92 -2.33 24.37
C GLU A 494 6.79 -1.62 23.02
N LEU A 495 5.68 -1.89 22.32
CA LEU A 495 5.35 -1.26 21.05
C LEU A 495 5.24 0.26 21.18
N SER A 496 4.54 0.75 22.19
CA SER A 496 4.33 2.19 22.45
C SER A 496 5.64 2.91 22.75
N ARG A 497 6.54 2.31 23.55
CA ARG A 497 7.86 2.87 23.81
C ARG A 497 8.75 2.90 22.58
N PHE A 498 8.72 1.83 21.79
CA PHE A 498 9.44 1.78 20.51
C PHE A 498 8.94 2.84 19.55
N MET A 499 7.64 2.91 19.30
CA MET A 499 7.04 3.86 18.36
C MET A 499 7.36 5.32 18.71
N ALA A 500 7.46 5.67 19.98
CA ALA A 500 7.71 7.04 20.45
C ALA A 500 9.17 7.27 20.92
N GLN A 501 10.12 6.40 20.58
CA GLN A 501 11.49 6.47 21.07
C GLN A 501 12.23 7.76 20.72
N PHE A 502 11.83 8.46 19.69
CA PHE A 502 12.46 9.72 19.25
C PHE A 502 11.77 10.99 19.78
N GLY A 503 10.78 10.83 20.66
CA GLY A 503 10.11 11.91 21.37
C GLY A 503 8.59 11.82 21.26
N ASP A 504 7.92 12.26 22.31
CA ASP A 504 6.45 12.24 22.40
C ASP A 504 5.78 13.22 21.44
N ASP A 505 6.48 14.27 21.04
CA ASP A 505 6.06 15.32 20.12
C ASP A 505 6.56 15.11 18.67
N ARG A 506 7.13 13.94 18.39
CA ARG A 506 7.76 13.62 17.12
C ARG A 506 7.00 12.56 16.34
N ILE A 507 5.72 12.40 16.60
CA ILE A 507 4.93 11.28 16.08
C ILE A 507 4.46 11.57 14.66
N ILE A 508 4.64 10.58 13.79
CA ILE A 508 3.96 10.45 12.51
C ILE A 508 2.95 9.33 12.65
N ALA A 509 1.70 9.63 12.43
CA ALA A 509 0.62 8.65 12.35
C ALA A 509 -0.32 9.05 11.25
N GLY A 510 -0.88 8.08 10.54
CA GLY A 510 -1.76 8.41 9.42
C GLY A 510 -2.51 7.21 8.89
N ASP A 511 -3.45 7.52 8.01
CA ASP A 511 -4.31 6.55 7.34
C ASP A 511 -4.34 6.85 5.83
N TYR A 512 -4.45 5.82 5.03
CA TYR A 512 -4.53 5.95 3.58
C TYR A 512 -5.98 5.99 3.10
N SER A 513 -6.24 6.79 2.11
CA SER A 513 -7.53 6.74 1.43
C SER A 513 -7.55 5.61 0.40
N LYS A 514 -8.40 4.61 0.62
CA LYS A 514 -8.63 3.49 -0.33
C LYS A 514 -7.35 2.70 -0.64
N TYR A 515 -6.56 2.41 0.38
CA TYR A 515 -5.24 1.80 0.30
C TYR A 515 -5.19 0.55 -0.58
N ASP A 516 -5.97 -0.49 -0.26
CA ASP A 516 -6.02 -1.75 -1.02
C ASP A 516 -6.41 -1.54 -2.49
N LEU A 517 -7.33 -0.60 -2.74
CA LEU A 517 -7.88 -0.35 -4.08
C LEU A 517 -6.92 0.43 -4.97
N ARG A 518 -6.04 1.25 -4.38
CA ARG A 518 -5.09 2.11 -5.10
C ARG A 518 -3.68 1.55 -5.12
N MET A 519 -3.44 0.39 -4.50
CA MET A 519 -2.11 -0.20 -4.45
C MET A 519 -1.65 -0.64 -5.85
N PRO A 520 -0.53 -0.13 -6.36
CA PRO A 520 0.01 -0.59 -7.63
C PRO A 520 0.56 -2.01 -7.51
N ALA A 521 0.45 -2.80 -8.56
CA ALA A 521 0.99 -4.16 -8.62
C ALA A 521 2.49 -4.20 -8.30
N GLN A 522 3.24 -3.17 -8.68
CA GLN A 522 4.66 -2.99 -8.35
C GLN A 522 4.95 -3.15 -6.85
N LEU A 523 4.18 -2.48 -5.99
CA LEU A 523 4.42 -2.53 -4.54
C LEU A 523 3.98 -3.86 -3.93
N THR A 524 2.89 -4.44 -4.42
CA THR A 524 2.48 -5.79 -4.01
C THR A 524 3.57 -6.82 -4.36
N LEU A 525 4.14 -6.74 -5.55
CA LEU A 525 5.27 -7.59 -5.95
C LEU A 525 6.52 -7.33 -5.12
N ALA A 526 6.83 -6.06 -4.80
CA ALA A 526 7.95 -5.72 -3.92
C ALA A 526 7.78 -6.33 -2.53
N ALA A 527 6.57 -6.30 -1.95
CA ALA A 527 6.30 -6.96 -0.67
C ALA A 527 6.43 -8.49 -0.75
N PHE A 528 5.93 -9.11 -1.81
CA PHE A 528 6.13 -10.55 -2.03
C PHE A 528 7.61 -10.88 -2.23
N SER A 529 8.38 -10.05 -2.93
CA SER A 529 9.83 -10.26 -3.09
C SER A 529 10.55 -10.27 -1.75
N VAL A 530 10.17 -9.40 -0.81
CA VAL A 530 10.68 -9.43 0.58
C VAL A 530 10.42 -10.80 1.22
N MET A 531 9.19 -11.29 1.18
CA MET A 531 8.82 -12.59 1.78
C MET A 531 9.56 -13.75 1.11
N ILE A 532 9.71 -13.72 -0.21
CA ILE A 532 10.44 -14.74 -0.98
C ILE A 532 11.94 -14.72 -0.64
N ARG A 533 12.54 -13.53 -0.49
CA ARG A 533 13.94 -13.40 -0.06
C ARG A 533 14.17 -13.98 1.33
N ILE A 534 13.26 -13.74 2.28
CA ILE A 534 13.31 -14.34 3.62
C ILE A 534 13.24 -15.88 3.53
N ALA A 535 12.33 -16.42 2.73
CA ALA A 535 12.22 -17.86 2.52
C ALA A 535 13.52 -18.47 1.98
N LYS A 536 14.17 -17.80 1.03
CA LYS A 536 15.45 -18.24 0.45
C LYS A 536 16.59 -18.33 1.48
N TRP A 537 16.60 -17.54 2.54
CA TRP A 537 17.70 -17.54 3.52
C TRP A 537 17.88 -18.88 4.23
N SER A 538 16.80 -19.60 4.46
CA SER A 538 16.85 -20.90 5.15
C SER A 538 17.50 -22.01 4.33
N GLY A 539 17.48 -21.90 3.00
CA GLY A 539 17.90 -22.98 2.10
C GLY A 539 16.93 -24.17 2.02
N ASN A 540 15.81 -24.12 2.73
CA ASN A 540 14.82 -25.21 2.78
C ASN A 540 13.75 -25.13 1.68
N TYR A 541 13.62 -23.96 1.04
CA TYR A 541 12.73 -23.77 -0.10
C TYR A 541 13.46 -24.16 -1.38
N THR A 542 12.97 -25.19 -2.07
CA THR A 542 13.55 -25.64 -3.35
C THR A 542 13.34 -24.59 -4.45
N ALA A 543 14.07 -24.67 -5.55
CA ALA A 543 13.86 -23.81 -6.71
C ALA A 543 12.42 -23.88 -7.23
N LYS A 544 11.77 -25.04 -7.10
CA LYS A 544 10.37 -25.25 -7.47
C LYS A 544 9.42 -24.54 -6.52
N ASP A 545 9.70 -24.55 -5.21
CA ASP A 545 8.91 -23.80 -4.22
C ASP A 545 9.00 -22.30 -4.48
N ILE A 546 10.18 -21.78 -4.76
CA ILE A 546 10.39 -20.37 -5.11
C ILE A 546 9.64 -20.01 -6.40
N GLN A 547 9.65 -20.87 -7.42
CA GLN A 547 8.87 -20.68 -8.64
C GLN A 547 7.37 -20.60 -8.33
N ARG A 548 6.87 -21.48 -7.46
CA ARG A 548 5.46 -21.46 -7.02
C ARG A 548 5.12 -20.15 -6.28
N MET A 549 6.00 -19.71 -5.39
CA MET A 549 5.83 -18.43 -4.69
C MET A 549 5.78 -17.26 -5.65
N ASN A 550 6.65 -17.22 -6.66
CA ASN A 550 6.63 -16.18 -7.69
C ASN A 550 5.28 -16.15 -8.44
N VAL A 551 4.77 -17.30 -8.88
CA VAL A 551 3.48 -17.37 -9.60
C VAL A 551 2.33 -16.93 -8.71
N LEU A 552 2.29 -17.35 -7.44
CA LEU A 552 1.27 -16.95 -6.47
C LEU A 552 1.28 -15.44 -6.23
N ALA A 553 2.44 -14.81 -6.19
CA ALA A 553 2.55 -13.35 -6.10
C ALA A 553 1.87 -12.64 -7.29
N HIS A 554 2.02 -13.16 -8.49
CA HIS A 554 1.37 -12.62 -9.69
C HIS A 554 -0.14 -12.86 -9.73
N GLU A 555 -0.64 -13.96 -9.18
CA GLU A 555 -2.09 -14.19 -9.00
C GLU A 555 -2.72 -13.14 -8.10
N VAL A 556 -2.01 -12.69 -7.06
CA VAL A 556 -2.51 -11.69 -6.12
C VAL A 556 -2.39 -10.27 -6.67
N CYS A 557 -1.26 -9.90 -7.31
CA CYS A 557 -1.02 -8.51 -7.72
C CYS A 557 -1.81 -8.06 -8.95
N THR A 558 -2.27 -9.01 -9.79
CA THR A 558 -3.16 -8.73 -10.94
C THR A 558 -4.37 -9.68 -10.90
N PRO A 559 -5.24 -9.53 -9.89
CA PRO A 559 -6.27 -10.52 -9.61
C PRO A 559 -7.33 -10.60 -10.70
N LEU A 560 -7.74 -11.82 -11.02
CA LEU A 560 -8.91 -12.09 -11.85
C LEU A 560 -10.13 -12.25 -10.93
N VAL A 561 -11.15 -11.44 -11.13
CA VAL A 561 -12.24 -11.29 -10.17
C VAL A 561 -13.61 -11.51 -10.82
N ALA A 562 -14.42 -12.38 -10.23
CA ALA A 562 -15.85 -12.46 -10.50
C ALA A 562 -16.54 -11.28 -9.79
N TYR A 563 -16.72 -10.19 -10.52
CA TYR A 563 -17.17 -8.91 -10.01
C TYR A 563 -18.63 -8.67 -10.35
N ASN A 564 -19.51 -9.07 -9.44
CA ASN A 564 -20.98 -8.93 -9.59
C ASN A 564 -21.52 -9.42 -10.95
N GLY A 565 -21.09 -10.60 -11.39
CA GLY A 565 -21.54 -11.23 -12.63
C GLY A 565 -20.67 -10.93 -13.86
N THR A 566 -19.61 -10.14 -13.73
CA THR A 566 -18.64 -9.89 -14.80
C THR A 566 -17.26 -10.36 -14.36
N LEU A 567 -16.54 -11.06 -15.24
CA LEU A 567 -15.16 -11.47 -15.00
C LEU A 567 -14.23 -10.34 -15.42
N ILE A 568 -13.50 -9.79 -14.45
CA ILE A 568 -12.63 -8.64 -14.65
C ILE A 568 -11.23 -8.94 -14.09
N ARG A 569 -10.19 -8.63 -14.84
CA ARG A 569 -8.82 -8.58 -14.30
C ARG A 569 -8.49 -7.15 -13.94
N PHE A 570 -8.00 -6.97 -12.73
CA PHE A 570 -7.47 -5.70 -12.25
C PHE A 570 -5.96 -5.65 -12.45
N LEU A 571 -5.45 -4.50 -12.86
CA LEU A 571 -4.01 -4.24 -13.03
C LEU A 571 -3.48 -3.51 -11.79
N GLY A 572 -3.47 -4.17 -10.69
CA GLY A 572 -3.16 -3.66 -9.35
C GLY A 572 -4.25 -4.06 -8.37
N THR A 573 -4.33 -3.36 -7.26
CA THR A 573 -5.12 -3.67 -6.06
C THR A 573 -4.54 -4.82 -5.24
N ASN A 574 -4.79 -4.82 -3.93
CA ASN A 574 -4.51 -5.97 -3.08
C ASN A 574 -5.83 -6.60 -2.63
N PRO A 575 -6.15 -7.82 -3.09
CA PRO A 575 -7.38 -8.49 -2.67
C PRO A 575 -7.44 -8.65 -1.16
N SER A 576 -8.40 -8.01 -0.51
CA SER A 576 -8.53 -7.98 0.96
C SER A 576 -8.91 -9.32 1.59
N GLY A 577 -9.27 -10.33 0.80
CA GLY A 577 -9.66 -11.67 1.26
C GLY A 577 -8.65 -12.77 0.94
N GLN A 578 -7.34 -12.48 0.84
CA GLN A 578 -6.28 -13.47 0.75
C GLN A 578 -5.50 -13.55 2.09
N ASN A 579 -4.81 -14.66 2.34
CA ASN A 579 -4.22 -14.96 3.66
C ASN A 579 -3.11 -13.99 4.10
N MET A 580 -2.39 -13.40 3.14
CA MET A 580 -1.25 -12.51 3.42
C MET A 580 -1.62 -11.03 3.31
N THR A 581 -2.89 -10.66 3.16
CA THR A 581 -3.30 -9.28 2.92
C THR A 581 -2.71 -8.30 3.93
N VAL A 582 -2.83 -8.58 5.22
CA VAL A 582 -2.34 -7.68 6.27
C VAL A 582 -0.82 -7.58 6.27
N TYR A 583 -0.10 -8.68 6.00
CA TYR A 583 1.37 -8.69 5.93
C TYR A 583 1.86 -7.92 4.69
N ILE A 584 1.26 -8.19 3.53
CA ILE A 584 1.60 -7.46 2.29
C ILE A 584 1.32 -5.96 2.47
N ASN A 585 0.17 -5.60 3.00
CA ASN A 585 -0.17 -4.21 3.29
C ASN A 585 0.81 -3.55 4.26
N SER A 586 1.22 -4.25 5.33
CA SER A 586 2.17 -3.74 6.30
C SER A 586 3.56 -3.54 5.69
N ILE A 587 4.06 -4.51 4.92
CA ILE A 587 5.35 -4.39 4.22
C ILE A 587 5.30 -3.24 3.22
N VAL A 588 4.24 -3.13 2.42
CA VAL A 588 4.06 -2.01 1.48
C VAL A 588 4.04 -0.68 2.22
N ASN A 589 3.37 -0.60 3.37
CA ASN A 589 3.32 0.61 4.19
C ASN A 589 4.73 1.02 4.67
N SER A 590 5.53 0.06 5.14
CA SER A 590 6.93 0.29 5.51
C SER A 590 7.82 0.69 4.31
N ILE A 591 7.56 0.14 3.13
CA ILE A 591 8.23 0.54 1.89
C ILE A 591 7.85 1.98 1.50
N LEU A 592 6.57 2.36 1.58
CA LEU A 592 6.09 3.71 1.27
C LEU A 592 6.70 4.77 2.20
N HIS A 593 6.82 4.48 3.49
CA HIS A 593 7.51 5.36 4.44
C HIS A 593 8.99 5.53 4.06
N ARG A 594 9.67 4.46 3.61
CA ARG A 594 11.05 4.53 3.16
C ARG A 594 11.23 5.27 1.85
N LEU A 595 10.30 5.12 0.92
CA LEU A 595 10.31 5.89 -0.33
C LEU A 595 10.24 7.40 -0.02
N ALA A 596 9.29 7.83 0.81
CA ALA A 596 9.17 9.21 1.26
C ALA A 596 10.38 9.65 2.10
N PHE A 597 10.91 8.76 2.95
CA PHE A 597 12.12 9.04 3.74
C PHE A 597 13.35 9.27 2.87
N PHE A 598 13.59 8.43 1.85
CA PHE A 598 14.74 8.57 0.96
C PHE A 598 14.57 9.69 -0.07
N ASP A 599 13.36 10.15 -0.33
CA ASP A 599 13.13 11.42 -1.03
C ASP A 599 13.63 12.61 -0.18
N ALA A 600 13.28 12.65 1.12
CA ALA A 600 13.74 13.69 2.04
C ALA A 600 15.25 13.58 2.37
N TYR A 601 15.77 12.36 2.51
CA TYR A 601 17.15 12.05 2.87
C TYR A 601 17.75 11.01 1.92
N PRO A 602 18.23 11.43 0.73
CA PRO A 602 18.77 10.51 -0.27
C PRO A 602 19.84 9.56 0.28
N LYS A 603 19.89 8.34 -0.23
CA LYS A 603 20.84 7.29 0.20
C LYS A 603 22.30 7.78 0.19
N SER A 604 22.66 8.70 -0.70
CA SER A 604 23.99 9.33 -0.75
C SER A 604 24.37 10.10 0.53
N GLN A 605 23.40 10.57 1.32
CA GLN A 605 23.62 11.28 2.59
C GLN A 605 23.81 10.34 3.78
N MET A 606 23.45 9.06 3.66
CA MET A 606 23.44 8.11 4.79
C MET A 606 24.84 7.89 5.40
N VAL A 607 25.91 7.99 4.62
CA VAL A 607 27.28 7.90 5.13
C VAL A 607 27.60 9.08 6.06
N ALA A 608 27.24 10.30 5.65
CA ALA A 608 27.45 11.50 6.45
C ALA A 608 26.63 11.47 7.74
N ILE A 609 25.35 11.09 7.63
CA ILE A 609 24.45 10.94 8.78
C ILE A 609 24.96 9.87 9.75
N GLY A 610 25.45 8.73 9.24
CA GLY A 610 26.04 7.69 10.07
C GLY A 610 27.26 8.17 10.87
N LYS A 611 28.07 9.05 10.28
CA LYS A 611 29.19 9.70 10.99
C LYS A 611 28.69 10.68 12.06
N GLU A 612 27.71 11.50 11.73
CA GLU A 612 27.11 12.46 12.65
C GLU A 612 26.55 11.76 13.89
N LEU A 613 25.86 10.65 13.69
CA LEU A 613 25.29 9.84 14.76
C LEU A 613 26.27 8.89 15.45
N GLY A 614 27.54 8.83 14.99
CA GLY A 614 28.57 7.97 15.59
C GLY A 614 28.33 6.47 15.41
N LEU A 615 27.62 6.06 14.36
CA LEU A 615 27.20 4.67 14.15
C LEU A 615 28.32 3.74 13.66
N GLY A 616 29.44 4.28 13.16
CA GLY A 616 30.51 3.49 12.54
C GLY A 616 30.12 2.81 11.22
N ARG A 617 28.94 3.06 10.70
CA ARG A 617 28.37 2.59 9.45
C ARG A 617 27.50 3.66 8.80
N PRO A 618 27.12 3.52 7.53
CA PRO A 618 26.06 4.36 6.96
C PRO A 618 24.77 4.21 7.78
N ALA A 619 24.04 5.33 7.98
CA ALA A 619 22.72 5.28 8.59
C ALA A 619 21.72 4.54 7.69
N ASN A 620 20.67 4.03 8.28
CA ASN A 620 19.51 3.47 7.60
C ASN A 620 18.24 4.18 8.09
N ALA A 621 17.08 3.88 7.50
CA ALA A 621 15.84 4.53 7.89
C ALA A 621 15.50 4.30 9.37
N ARG A 622 15.78 3.11 9.93
CA ARG A 622 15.50 2.78 11.34
C ARG A 622 16.33 3.58 12.34
N ASP A 623 17.50 4.10 11.94
CA ASP A 623 18.29 4.96 12.80
C ASP A 623 17.64 6.34 13.04
N LEU A 624 16.75 6.76 12.11
CA LEU A 624 16.11 8.07 12.10
C LEU A 624 14.60 8.02 12.29
N MET A 625 13.98 6.86 12.06
CA MET A 625 12.55 6.65 12.10
C MET A 625 12.25 5.33 12.82
N ALA A 626 11.44 5.37 13.87
CA ALA A 626 10.80 4.18 14.43
C ALA A 626 9.40 4.08 13.85
N LEU A 627 9.05 2.94 13.31
CA LEU A 627 7.78 2.74 12.60
C LEU A 627 7.18 1.40 12.97
N GLU A 628 5.85 1.39 13.16
CA GLU A 628 5.02 0.20 13.21
C GLU A 628 3.83 0.35 12.28
N THR A 629 3.45 -0.74 11.65
CA THR A 629 2.35 -0.80 10.70
C THR A 629 1.41 -1.96 11.01
N TYR A 630 0.15 -1.77 10.67
CA TYR A 630 -0.83 -2.84 10.65
C TYR A 630 -1.76 -2.63 9.44
N GLY A 631 -1.40 -3.26 8.33
CA GLY A 631 -2.08 -2.97 7.07
C GLY A 631 -1.81 -1.54 6.62
N ASP A 632 -2.87 -0.77 6.45
CA ASP A 632 -2.84 0.65 6.10
C ASP A 632 -2.60 1.59 7.29
N ASP A 633 -2.72 1.08 8.50
CA ASP A 633 -2.47 1.88 9.70
C ASP A 633 -0.97 1.97 9.99
N ALA A 634 -0.50 3.16 10.35
CA ALA A 634 0.90 3.43 10.63
C ALA A 634 1.07 4.39 11.80
N TYR A 635 2.09 4.14 12.62
CA TYR A 635 2.47 4.98 13.73
C TYR A 635 3.97 4.89 13.94
N GLY A 636 4.63 6.02 14.12
CA GLY A 636 6.06 6.05 14.37
C GLY A 636 6.53 7.39 14.86
N SER A 637 7.83 7.52 15.10
CA SER A 637 8.47 8.78 15.48
C SER A 637 9.73 9.02 14.67
N VAL A 638 10.10 10.29 14.53
CA VAL A 638 11.27 10.74 13.77
C VAL A 638 12.26 11.40 14.70
N ARG A 639 13.54 11.02 14.58
CA ARG A 639 14.64 11.57 15.38
C ARG A 639 14.72 13.09 15.22
N ARG A 640 14.88 13.81 16.34
CA ARG A 640 15.09 15.27 16.35
C ARG A 640 16.26 15.68 15.48
N GLY A 641 16.13 16.80 14.79
CA GLY A 641 17.14 17.30 13.84
C GLY A 641 17.00 16.73 12.43
N TYR A 642 16.07 15.78 12.22
CA TYR A 642 15.79 15.18 10.90
C TYR A 642 14.37 15.52 10.42
N ASP A 643 14.00 16.79 10.51
CA ASP A 643 12.63 17.28 10.32
C ASP A 643 12.16 17.32 8.86
N ARG A 644 13.06 17.14 7.91
CA ARG A 644 12.68 17.07 6.48
C ARG A 644 11.75 15.90 6.18
N PHE A 645 11.87 14.79 6.91
CA PHE A 645 10.90 13.69 6.85
C PHE A 645 9.85 13.89 7.93
N ASN A 646 8.63 14.13 7.54
CA ASN A 646 7.48 14.35 8.41
C ASN A 646 6.18 13.99 7.70
N HIS A 647 5.05 14.06 8.38
CA HIS A 647 3.75 13.70 7.81
C HIS A 647 3.40 14.51 6.56
N VAL A 648 3.68 15.82 6.55
CA VAL A 648 3.35 16.69 5.41
C VAL A 648 4.17 16.31 4.18
N GLN A 649 5.48 16.12 4.34
CA GLN A 649 6.36 15.70 3.25
C GLN A 649 5.93 14.33 2.70
N MET A 650 5.61 13.37 3.56
CA MET A 650 5.14 12.07 3.14
C MET A 650 3.81 12.16 2.38
N ALA A 651 2.86 12.95 2.87
CA ALA A 651 1.57 13.15 2.21
C ALA A 651 1.74 13.76 0.81
N ASN A 652 2.62 14.74 0.67
CA ASN A 652 2.91 15.37 -0.62
C ASN A 652 3.61 14.40 -1.60
N TYR A 653 4.65 13.70 -1.13
CA TYR A 653 5.34 12.69 -1.92
C TYR A 653 4.37 11.62 -2.46
N LEU A 654 3.50 11.11 -1.60
CA LEU A 654 2.52 10.10 -2.00
C LEU A 654 1.44 10.64 -2.95
N ALA A 655 1.06 11.91 -2.78
CA ALA A 655 0.10 12.56 -3.69
C ALA A 655 0.66 12.66 -5.12
N ASP A 656 1.95 12.91 -5.29
CA ASP A 656 2.63 12.91 -6.59
C ASP A 656 2.62 11.52 -7.26
N HIS A 657 2.36 10.47 -6.47
CA HIS A 657 2.25 9.08 -6.92
C HIS A 657 0.81 8.53 -6.89
N ASP A 658 -0.20 9.39 -6.97
CA ASP A 658 -1.62 9.02 -6.99
C ASP A 658 -2.12 8.31 -5.71
N MET A 659 -1.43 8.47 -4.57
CA MET A 659 -1.83 7.93 -3.29
C MET A 659 -2.12 9.05 -2.28
N LYS A 660 -3.19 8.90 -1.51
CA LYS A 660 -3.59 9.91 -0.53
C LYS A 660 -3.34 9.40 0.89
N PHE A 661 -2.44 10.08 1.61
CA PHE A 661 -2.15 9.87 3.02
C PHE A 661 -2.75 11.02 3.84
N THR A 662 -3.45 10.72 4.93
CA THR A 662 -4.20 11.69 5.72
C THR A 662 -3.85 11.56 7.20
N MET A 663 -4.20 12.57 7.98
CA MET A 663 -4.15 12.48 9.43
C MET A 663 -5.03 11.32 9.94
N PRO A 664 -4.77 10.78 11.14
CA PRO A 664 -5.52 9.65 11.70
C PRO A 664 -7.04 9.87 11.77
N ASP A 665 -7.49 11.11 12.01
CA ASP A 665 -8.90 11.49 12.02
C ASP A 665 -9.52 11.62 10.62
N LYS A 666 -8.71 11.57 9.55
CA LYS A 666 -9.08 11.69 8.12
C LYS A 666 -9.63 13.04 7.68
N GLU A 667 -9.74 14.01 8.58
CA GLU A 667 -10.43 15.28 8.35
C GLU A 667 -9.52 16.48 8.58
N SER A 668 -8.58 16.41 9.52
CA SER A 668 -7.65 17.51 9.84
C SER A 668 -6.65 17.76 8.71
N ALA A 669 -6.22 19.01 8.60
CA ALA A 669 -5.13 19.38 7.72
C ALA A 669 -3.83 18.68 8.17
N PRO A 670 -2.96 18.24 7.24
CA PRO A 670 -1.69 17.63 7.60
C PRO A 670 -0.80 18.57 8.41
N ILE A 671 -0.22 18.06 9.49
CA ILE A 671 0.79 18.76 10.30
C ILE A 671 2.06 17.90 10.35
N PRO A 672 3.25 18.48 10.52
CA PRO A 672 4.50 17.74 10.49
C PRO A 672 4.56 16.60 11.49
N PHE A 673 4.23 16.86 12.75
CA PHE A 673 4.27 15.89 13.83
C PHE A 673 3.09 16.03 14.77
N LEU A 674 2.65 14.88 15.29
CA LEU A 674 1.64 14.77 16.35
C LEU A 674 2.29 14.54 17.71
N ASN A 675 1.52 14.76 18.78
CA ASN A 675 1.89 14.28 20.11
C ASN A 675 1.42 12.82 20.30
N ARG A 676 2.20 12.04 21.05
CA ARG A 676 1.95 10.63 21.38
C ARG A 676 0.53 10.38 21.91
N TYR A 677 0.01 11.30 22.73
CA TYR A 677 -1.29 11.14 23.38
C TYR A 677 -2.47 11.55 22.49
N ASP A 678 -2.21 12.27 21.40
CA ASP A 678 -3.22 12.67 20.44
C ASP A 678 -3.33 11.69 19.27
N ALA A 679 -2.20 11.11 18.87
CA ALA A 679 -2.13 10.12 17.80
C ALA A 679 -2.71 8.78 18.24
N ASP A 680 -3.39 8.10 17.32
CA ASP A 680 -3.90 6.75 17.52
C ASP A 680 -3.25 5.74 16.57
N PHE A 681 -3.19 4.49 17.04
CA PHE A 681 -2.81 3.33 16.25
C PHE A 681 -3.79 2.19 16.54
N LEU A 682 -4.32 1.57 15.51
CA LEU A 682 -5.36 0.54 15.64
C LEU A 682 -6.59 1.06 16.40
N LYS A 683 -6.92 2.34 16.22
CA LYS A 683 -7.98 3.06 16.95
C LYS A 683 -7.76 3.11 18.46
N ARG A 684 -6.51 2.98 18.90
CA ARG A 684 -6.12 3.06 20.30
C ARG A 684 -5.19 4.25 20.52
N LYS A 685 -5.48 5.03 21.55
CA LYS A 685 -4.60 6.09 22.06
C LYS A 685 -3.77 5.56 23.21
N ASN A 686 -2.57 6.06 23.34
CA ASN A 686 -1.68 5.68 24.42
C ASN A 686 -2.04 6.39 25.72
N ARG A 687 -2.03 5.65 26.83
CA ARG A 687 -2.11 6.18 28.19
C ARG A 687 -1.11 5.43 29.06
N TYR A 688 -0.37 6.14 29.91
CA TYR A 688 0.41 5.49 30.94
C TYR A 688 -0.49 5.13 32.12
N SER A 689 -0.48 3.87 32.58
CA SER A 689 -1.21 3.42 33.75
C SER A 689 -0.23 3.27 34.90
N GLU A 690 -0.38 4.10 35.92
CA GLU A 690 0.43 4.04 37.15
C GLU A 690 0.22 2.71 37.90
N GLU A 691 -1.01 2.17 37.87
CA GLU A 691 -1.35 0.94 38.56
C GLU A 691 -0.69 -0.31 37.94
N LEU A 692 -0.52 -0.28 36.60
CA LEU A 692 0.09 -1.37 35.85
C LEU A 692 1.59 -1.14 35.61
N GLY A 693 2.07 0.10 35.72
CA GLY A 693 3.44 0.49 35.39
C GLY A 693 3.75 0.42 33.89
N HIS A 694 2.75 0.50 33.02
CA HIS A 694 2.87 0.30 31.57
C HIS A 694 2.06 1.32 30.78
N TYR A 695 2.48 1.57 29.53
CA TYR A 695 1.61 2.18 28.54
C TYR A 695 0.54 1.18 28.12
N VAL A 696 -0.70 1.64 28.03
CA VAL A 696 -1.86 0.86 27.61
C VAL A 696 -2.54 1.52 26.43
N GLY A 697 -3.16 0.72 25.58
CA GLY A 697 -3.89 1.19 24.41
C GLY A 697 -5.38 1.34 24.68
N MET A 698 -5.85 2.57 24.82
CA MET A 698 -7.27 2.88 24.98
C MET A 698 -7.98 2.81 23.64
N LEU A 699 -8.86 1.84 23.46
CA LEU A 699 -9.71 1.78 22.26
C LEU A 699 -10.69 2.96 22.23
N GLU A 700 -10.89 3.58 21.07
CA GLU A 700 -11.89 4.64 20.93
C GLU A 700 -13.28 4.19 21.42
N GLU A 701 -13.97 5.02 22.19
CA GLU A 701 -15.29 4.66 22.75
C GLU A 701 -16.33 4.39 21.66
N GLU A 702 -16.24 5.05 20.52
CA GLU A 702 -17.13 4.79 19.38
C GLU A 702 -17.10 3.32 18.93
N SER A 703 -15.92 2.72 18.90
CA SER A 703 -15.76 1.28 18.57
C SER A 703 -16.36 0.37 19.65
N ILE A 704 -16.24 0.75 20.93
CA ILE A 704 -16.85 0.01 22.03
C ILE A 704 -18.38 0.07 21.93
N PHE A 705 -18.95 1.28 21.80
CA PHE A 705 -20.40 1.47 21.67
C PHE A 705 -20.98 0.85 20.40
N LYS A 706 -20.22 0.82 19.31
CA LYS A 706 -20.65 0.12 18.09
C LYS A 706 -21.02 -1.33 18.35
N SER A 707 -20.24 -2.05 19.17
CA SER A 707 -20.51 -3.44 19.52
C SER A 707 -21.71 -3.62 20.44
N LEU A 708 -22.00 -2.62 21.28
CA LEU A 708 -23.18 -2.62 22.16
C LEU A 708 -24.48 -2.32 21.41
N HIS A 709 -24.40 -1.58 20.30
CA HIS A 709 -25.57 -1.16 19.52
C HIS A 709 -25.89 -2.05 18.33
N SER A 710 -24.89 -2.70 17.70
CA SER A 710 -25.07 -3.38 16.42
C SER A 710 -24.33 -4.71 16.38
N ILE A 711 -25.01 -5.73 15.90
CA ILE A 711 -24.49 -7.10 15.72
C ILE A 711 -24.85 -7.67 14.36
N LEU A 712 -24.17 -8.74 13.98
CA LEU A 712 -24.55 -9.58 12.85
C LEU A 712 -25.47 -10.72 13.33
N ARG A 713 -26.58 -10.95 12.62
CA ARG A 713 -27.48 -12.07 12.90
C ARG A 713 -26.74 -13.40 12.80
N SER A 714 -26.76 -14.17 13.87
CA SER A 714 -26.18 -15.51 13.94
C SER A 714 -27.28 -16.58 13.91
N LYS A 715 -26.96 -17.76 13.39
CA LYS A 715 -27.81 -18.94 13.49
C LYS A 715 -27.46 -19.84 14.67
N GLN A 716 -26.33 -19.60 15.32
CA GLN A 716 -25.77 -20.47 16.37
C GLN A 716 -25.88 -19.86 17.78
N VAL A 717 -25.92 -18.54 17.86
CA VAL A 717 -25.90 -17.78 19.13
C VAL A 717 -27.08 -16.81 19.11
N THR A 718 -27.78 -16.71 20.21
CA THR A 718 -28.91 -15.78 20.35
C THR A 718 -28.40 -14.33 20.45
N PRO A 719 -29.17 -13.33 20.04
CA PRO A 719 -28.79 -11.94 20.19
C PRO A 719 -28.46 -11.52 21.62
N LEU A 720 -29.11 -12.09 22.64
CA LEU A 720 -28.82 -11.78 24.05
C LEU A 720 -27.48 -12.38 24.51
N GLU A 721 -27.14 -13.58 24.08
CA GLU A 721 -25.81 -14.16 24.35
C GLU A 721 -24.69 -13.33 23.71
N VAL A 722 -24.90 -12.82 22.49
CA VAL A 722 -23.96 -11.90 21.85
C VAL A 722 -23.85 -10.59 22.64
N CYS A 723 -24.96 -10.04 23.14
CA CYS A 723 -24.96 -8.85 23.98
C CYS A 723 -24.18 -9.06 25.28
N THR A 724 -24.32 -10.22 25.93
CA THR A 724 -23.53 -10.57 27.10
C THR A 724 -22.04 -10.56 26.81
N GLN A 725 -21.62 -11.21 25.70
CA GLN A 725 -20.22 -11.19 25.26
C GLN A 725 -19.73 -9.79 24.92
N ASN A 726 -20.57 -8.96 24.31
CA ASN A 726 -20.21 -7.59 23.95
C ASN A 726 -20.06 -6.69 25.19
N VAL A 727 -20.88 -6.85 26.22
CA VAL A 727 -20.74 -6.15 27.51
C VAL A 727 -19.43 -6.56 28.18
N ASP A 728 -19.10 -7.84 28.21
CA ASP A 728 -17.84 -8.34 28.76
C ASP A 728 -16.63 -7.79 27.96
N GLY A 729 -16.74 -7.76 26.63
CA GLY A 729 -15.74 -7.16 25.75
C GLY A 729 -15.57 -5.67 25.98
N ALA A 730 -16.66 -4.93 26.13
CA ALA A 730 -16.65 -3.49 26.41
C ALA A 730 -15.93 -3.16 27.73
N LEU A 731 -16.20 -3.92 28.77
CA LEU A 731 -15.52 -3.77 30.08
C LEU A 731 -14.01 -4.05 29.99
N ARG A 732 -13.60 -5.04 29.19
CA ARG A 732 -12.18 -5.30 28.94
C ARG A 732 -11.49 -4.11 28.27
N GLU A 733 -12.18 -3.42 27.37
CA GLU A 733 -11.63 -2.23 26.71
C GLU A 733 -11.63 -1.01 27.65
N TRP A 734 -12.71 -0.75 28.39
CA TRP A 734 -12.76 0.37 29.32
C TRP A 734 -11.78 0.23 30.49
N PHE A 735 -11.32 -0.95 30.83
CA PHE A 735 -10.28 -1.17 31.84
C PHE A 735 -9.04 -0.31 31.55
N PHE A 736 -8.65 -0.19 30.28
CA PHE A 736 -7.49 0.59 29.85
C PHE A 736 -7.73 2.10 29.84
N HIS A 737 -8.99 2.55 29.98
CA HIS A 737 -9.32 3.98 30.12
C HIS A 737 -9.08 4.52 31.54
N GLY A 738 -8.77 3.65 32.49
CA GLY A 738 -8.50 4.00 33.87
C GLY A 738 -9.69 3.81 34.80
N ARG A 739 -9.41 3.90 36.09
CA ARG A 739 -10.33 3.60 37.17
C ARG A 739 -11.66 4.35 37.06
N GLU A 740 -11.58 5.66 36.90
CA GLU A 740 -12.79 6.52 36.91
C GLU A 740 -13.74 6.16 35.76
N VAL A 741 -13.22 6.06 34.55
CA VAL A 741 -14.02 5.66 33.37
C VAL A 741 -14.54 4.24 33.51
N PHE A 742 -13.69 3.30 33.93
CA PHE A 742 -14.08 1.90 34.10
C PHE A 742 -15.23 1.75 35.09
N GLU A 743 -15.13 2.32 36.30
CA GLU A 743 -16.17 2.17 37.33
C GLU A 743 -17.47 2.86 36.94
N HIS A 744 -17.36 4.03 36.28
CA HIS A 744 -18.54 4.69 35.73
C HIS A 744 -19.27 3.83 34.70
N ARG A 745 -18.54 3.31 33.72
CA ARG A 745 -19.09 2.43 32.67
C ARG A 745 -19.56 1.08 33.24
N ARG A 746 -18.83 0.51 34.21
CA ARG A 746 -19.24 -0.71 34.87
C ARG A 746 -20.61 -0.53 35.58
N ALA A 747 -20.80 0.55 36.31
CA ALA A 747 -22.09 0.84 36.94
C ALA A 747 -23.23 0.97 35.91
N GLN A 748 -23.01 1.63 34.80
CA GLN A 748 -23.98 1.72 33.70
C GLN A 748 -24.28 0.34 33.09
N MET A 749 -23.27 -0.49 32.88
CA MET A 749 -23.44 -1.85 32.35
C MET A 749 -24.15 -2.78 33.36
N GLN A 750 -23.93 -2.63 34.68
CA GLN A 750 -24.68 -3.34 35.68
C GLN A 750 -26.17 -3.01 35.61
N GLN A 751 -26.52 -1.75 35.44
CA GLN A 751 -27.90 -1.32 35.26
C GLN A 751 -28.53 -1.90 33.99
N ILE A 752 -27.79 -1.86 32.85
CA ILE A 752 -28.23 -2.44 31.59
C ILE A 752 -28.44 -3.95 31.73
N ALA A 753 -27.50 -4.65 32.36
CA ALA A 753 -27.57 -6.08 32.52
C ALA A 753 -28.75 -6.50 33.42
N ALA A 754 -29.04 -5.73 34.48
CA ALA A 754 -30.17 -5.96 35.34
C ALA A 754 -31.52 -5.75 34.62
N GLU A 755 -31.65 -4.68 33.82
CA GLU A 755 -32.87 -4.38 33.07
C GLU A 755 -33.12 -5.36 31.90
N CYS A 756 -32.03 -5.88 31.29
CA CYS A 756 -32.11 -6.77 30.11
C CYS A 756 -31.91 -8.23 30.48
N GLU A 757 -31.80 -8.55 31.77
CA GLU A 757 -31.58 -9.92 32.28
C GLU A 757 -30.35 -10.62 31.68
N LEU A 758 -29.22 -9.87 31.53
CA LEU A 758 -27.98 -10.40 30.94
C LEU A 758 -27.15 -11.10 32.04
N PRO A 759 -26.72 -12.34 31.85
CA PRO A 759 -25.92 -13.09 32.81
C PRO A 759 -24.42 -12.75 32.77
N CYS A 760 -24.08 -11.46 32.94
CA CYS A 760 -22.72 -10.96 32.89
C CYS A 760 -22.00 -11.07 34.23
N ARG A 761 -21.27 -12.15 34.47
CA ARG A 761 -20.51 -12.35 35.72
C ARG A 761 -19.31 -11.43 35.88
N THR A 762 -18.73 -10.97 34.80
CA THR A 762 -17.55 -10.07 34.81
C THR A 762 -17.87 -8.68 35.36
N LEU A 763 -19.15 -8.31 35.45
CA LEU A 763 -19.62 -7.06 36.08
C LEU A 763 -19.40 -7.01 37.63
N ASP A 764 -19.19 -8.15 38.26
CA ASP A 764 -18.91 -8.24 39.71
C ASP A 764 -17.47 -7.82 40.05
N GLN A 765 -16.56 -7.88 39.07
CA GLN A 765 -15.16 -7.50 39.24
C GLN A 765 -15.00 -5.98 39.17
N ASP A 766 -14.48 -5.39 40.24
CA ASP A 766 -14.08 -3.98 40.27
C ASP A 766 -12.72 -3.73 39.58
N TYR A 767 -12.33 -2.49 39.48
CA TYR A 767 -11.09 -2.10 38.84
C TYR A 767 -9.84 -2.73 39.49
N ASP A 768 -9.79 -2.74 40.82
CA ASP A 768 -8.66 -3.32 41.56
C ASP A 768 -8.51 -4.81 41.34
N SER A 769 -9.62 -5.55 41.38
CA SER A 769 -9.63 -6.98 41.05
C SER A 769 -9.09 -7.24 39.63
N ARG A 770 -9.43 -6.40 38.67
CA ARG A 770 -8.91 -6.54 37.31
C ARG A 770 -7.43 -6.15 37.19
N VAL A 771 -6.95 -5.17 37.94
CA VAL A 771 -5.54 -4.86 38.05
C VAL A 771 -4.74 -6.04 38.57
N GLU A 772 -5.22 -6.69 39.64
CA GLU A 772 -4.58 -7.86 40.20
C GLU A 772 -4.62 -9.07 39.24
N GLU A 773 -5.75 -9.29 38.56
CA GLU A 773 -5.88 -10.32 37.53
C GLU A 773 -4.89 -10.09 36.39
N TRP A 774 -4.77 -8.85 35.91
CA TRP A 774 -3.84 -8.50 34.86
C TRP A 774 -2.38 -8.71 35.28
N LYS A 775 -2.01 -8.23 36.47
CA LYS A 775 -0.68 -8.44 37.04
C LYS A 775 -0.35 -9.92 37.19
N LEU A 776 -1.29 -10.71 37.69
CA LEU A 776 -1.12 -12.16 37.87
C LEU A 776 -0.93 -12.86 36.51
N LYS A 777 -1.73 -12.50 35.52
CA LYS A 777 -1.69 -13.09 34.19
C LYS A 777 -0.37 -12.83 33.46
N TYR A 778 0.19 -11.63 33.63
CA TYR A 778 1.41 -11.20 32.92
C TYR A 778 2.65 -11.18 33.82
N LYS A 779 2.59 -11.65 35.03
CA LYS A 779 3.73 -11.76 35.92
C LYS A 779 4.63 -12.91 35.48
N PRO A 780 5.93 -12.71 35.22
CA PRO A 780 6.86 -13.77 34.90
C PRO A 780 7.01 -14.75 36.08
N GLN A 781 7.07 -16.04 35.77
CA GLN A 781 7.30 -17.04 36.80
C GLN A 781 8.76 -16.96 37.34
N ALA A 782 8.91 -16.98 38.65
CA ALA A 782 10.22 -16.99 39.29
C ALA A 782 10.97 -18.30 39.01
N GLY A 783 12.10 -18.24 38.35
CA GLY A 783 12.93 -19.37 37.94
C GLY A 783 14.27 -19.46 38.68
N LYS A 784 15.14 -20.39 38.27
CA LYS A 784 16.47 -20.68 38.84
C LYS A 784 17.36 -19.44 38.82
N ARG A 785 18.33 -19.40 39.76
CA ARG A 785 19.25 -18.29 39.92
C ARG A 785 19.95 -17.97 38.60
N PHE A 786 19.81 -16.73 38.16
CA PHE A 786 20.29 -16.25 36.87
C PHE A 786 21.71 -15.69 37.04
N ASP A 787 22.64 -16.17 36.19
CA ASP A 787 23.98 -15.60 36.10
C ASP A 787 23.93 -14.36 35.18
N GLN A 788 23.82 -13.19 35.81
CA GLN A 788 23.67 -11.91 35.19
C GLN A 788 24.88 -11.53 34.34
N ASP A 789 26.08 -11.74 34.87
CA ASP A 789 27.31 -11.31 34.24
C ASP A 789 27.58 -12.13 32.97
N ALA A 790 27.39 -13.45 33.05
CA ALA A 790 27.56 -14.33 31.91
C ALA A 790 26.54 -14.01 30.79
N TRP A 791 25.29 -13.69 31.14
CA TRP A 791 24.27 -13.32 30.18
C TRP A 791 24.54 -11.95 29.55
N CYS A 792 24.86 -10.91 30.33
CA CYS A 792 25.21 -9.59 29.84
C CYS A 792 26.41 -9.63 28.87
N ASN A 793 27.43 -10.40 29.22
CA ASN A 793 28.60 -10.59 28.35
C ASN A 793 28.25 -11.30 27.04
N LYS A 794 27.42 -12.33 27.09
CA LYS A 794 26.99 -13.08 25.92
C LYS A 794 26.12 -12.24 24.99
N MET A 795 25.23 -11.42 25.52
CA MET A 795 24.25 -10.61 24.77
C MET A 795 24.72 -9.20 24.49
N ASN A 796 25.93 -8.82 25.00
CA ASN A 796 26.48 -7.48 24.81
C ASN A 796 25.50 -6.36 25.21
N VAL A 797 24.85 -6.50 26.37
CA VAL A 797 23.82 -5.55 26.88
C VAL A 797 24.36 -4.13 27.08
N ASN A 798 25.65 -3.92 26.90
CA ASN A 798 26.29 -2.61 26.86
C ASN A 798 26.08 -1.89 25.50
N THR A 799 25.28 -2.42 24.60
CA THR A 799 24.96 -1.73 23.34
C THR A 799 24.26 -0.42 23.62
N ARG A 800 24.69 0.63 22.93
CA ARG A 800 24.03 1.94 22.93
C ARG A 800 22.85 2.00 21.97
N ASP A 801 22.54 0.88 21.31
CA ASP A 801 21.49 0.81 20.32
C ASP A 801 20.17 0.42 21.00
N LEU A 802 19.26 1.38 21.10
CA LEU A 802 17.94 1.20 21.66
C LEU A 802 17.15 0.08 20.96
N GLN A 803 17.37 -0.09 19.67
CA GLN A 803 16.68 -1.08 18.85
C GLN A 803 17.14 -2.51 19.17
N ASP A 804 18.45 -2.70 19.39
CA ASP A 804 18.99 -3.99 19.82
C ASP A 804 18.49 -4.39 21.22
N LEU A 805 18.38 -3.42 22.13
CA LEU A 805 17.81 -3.68 23.47
C LEU A 805 16.32 -4.01 23.43
N LEU A 806 15.54 -3.33 22.57
CA LEU A 806 14.12 -3.62 22.39
C LEU A 806 13.90 -4.98 21.73
N MET A 807 14.72 -5.34 20.74
CA MET A 807 14.71 -6.66 20.14
C MET A 807 15.03 -7.75 21.17
N LEU A 808 16.06 -7.54 22.01
CA LEU A 808 16.42 -8.47 23.07
C LEU A 808 15.32 -8.60 24.10
N LYS A 809 14.68 -7.50 24.48
CA LYS A 809 13.50 -7.49 25.37
C LYS A 809 12.39 -8.36 24.81
N HIS A 810 12.06 -8.19 23.53
CA HIS A 810 11.04 -8.97 22.86
C HIS A 810 11.38 -10.47 22.85
N GLN A 811 12.63 -10.83 22.52
CA GLN A 811 13.07 -12.23 22.55
C GLN A 811 12.90 -12.85 23.93
N VAL A 812 13.30 -12.13 24.99
CA VAL A 812 13.18 -12.63 26.37
C VAL A 812 11.71 -12.82 26.78
N MET A 813 10.83 -11.88 26.40
CA MET A 813 9.40 -11.97 26.72
C MET A 813 8.69 -13.13 26.01
N HIS A 814 9.13 -13.49 24.82
CA HIS A 814 8.45 -14.51 23.98
C HIS A 814 9.14 -15.88 24.01
N THR A 815 10.07 -16.09 24.92
CA THR A 815 10.67 -17.42 25.15
C THR A 815 9.92 -18.13 26.28
N PRO A 816 8.98 -19.05 26.00
CA PRO A 816 8.05 -19.62 27.00
C PRO A 816 8.73 -20.41 28.12
N SER A 817 9.98 -20.84 27.92
CA SER A 817 10.75 -21.67 28.85
C SER A 817 11.84 -20.91 29.62
N ASP A 818 11.91 -19.59 29.50
CA ASP A 818 12.97 -18.81 30.17
C ASP A 818 12.65 -18.54 31.64
N ALA A 819 13.14 -19.43 32.50
CA ALA A 819 12.96 -19.31 33.96
C ALA A 819 13.57 -18.00 34.55
N ASN A 820 14.40 -17.30 33.81
CA ASN A 820 15.09 -16.07 34.24
C ASN A 820 14.62 -14.83 33.46
N ALA A 821 13.52 -14.94 32.73
CA ALA A 821 13.01 -13.85 31.90
C ALA A 821 12.81 -12.54 32.68
N PHE A 822 12.33 -12.63 33.93
CA PHE A 822 12.11 -11.46 34.78
C PHE A 822 13.40 -10.67 35.01
N ARG A 823 14.49 -11.34 35.43
CA ARG A 823 15.75 -10.68 35.73
C ARG A 823 16.42 -10.10 34.46
N LYS A 824 16.28 -10.81 33.33
CA LYS A 824 16.74 -10.31 32.03
C LYS A 824 15.98 -9.06 31.61
N LEU A 825 14.66 -9.06 31.78
CA LEU A 825 13.83 -7.90 31.47
C LEU A 825 14.14 -6.70 32.37
N GLU A 826 14.38 -6.95 33.66
CA GLU A 826 14.76 -5.90 34.60
C GLU A 826 16.05 -5.19 34.14
N LEU A 827 17.11 -5.92 33.79
CA LEU A 827 18.36 -5.39 33.28
C LEU A 827 18.21 -4.64 31.95
N ILE A 828 17.40 -5.16 31.04
CA ILE A 828 17.12 -4.47 29.77
C ILE A 828 16.35 -3.17 30.05
N ASN A 829 15.39 -3.19 30.98
CA ASN A 829 14.63 -1.99 31.33
C ASN A 829 15.48 -0.94 32.05
N GLU A 830 16.39 -1.33 32.93
CA GLU A 830 17.36 -0.42 33.55
C GLU A 830 18.19 0.29 32.47
N ARG A 831 18.68 -0.45 31.47
CA ARG A 831 19.46 0.12 30.37
C ARG A 831 18.66 1.00 29.43
N LEU A 832 17.42 0.61 29.14
CA LEU A 832 16.48 1.44 28.37
C LEU A 832 16.16 2.75 29.09
N HIS A 833 16.06 2.71 30.41
CA HIS A 833 15.83 3.88 31.24
C HIS A 833 17.04 4.82 31.24
N GLU A 834 18.26 4.31 31.37
CA GLU A 834 19.48 5.09 31.25
C GLU A 834 19.59 5.80 29.89
N LEU A 835 19.26 5.08 28.79
CA LEU A 835 19.26 5.68 27.45
C LEU A 835 18.19 6.77 27.26
N SER A 836 17.03 6.63 27.91
CA SER A 836 15.97 7.65 27.87
C SER A 836 16.35 8.93 28.66
N HIS A 837 17.10 8.81 29.74
CA HIS A 837 17.62 9.96 30.49
C HIS A 837 18.73 10.70 29.73
N PHE A 838 19.59 9.98 29.00
CA PHE A 838 20.61 10.63 28.18
C PHE A 838 20.01 11.49 27.06
N SER A 839 18.84 11.10 26.51
CA SER A 839 18.13 11.91 25.53
C SER A 839 17.53 13.19 26.15
N LEU A 840 17.06 13.11 27.39
CA LEU A 840 16.51 14.25 28.13
C LEU A 840 17.61 15.25 28.58
N GLU A 841 18.77 14.78 28.96
CA GLU A 841 19.91 15.67 29.31
C GLU A 841 20.53 16.33 28.08
N ALA A 842 20.56 15.66 26.92
CA ALA A 842 21.00 16.27 25.68
C ALA A 842 20.06 17.38 25.20
N ASP A 843 18.75 17.21 25.44
CA ASP A 843 17.73 18.22 25.12
C ASP A 843 17.78 19.44 26.07
N SER A 844 18.29 19.28 27.30
CA SER A 844 18.42 20.38 28.27
C SER A 844 19.62 21.33 27.99
N TYR A 845 20.57 20.90 27.16
CA TYR A 845 21.71 21.74 26.74
C TYR A 845 21.49 22.48 25.41
N GLY A 846 20.37 22.25 24.73
CA GLY A 846 20.06 22.83 23.42
C GLY A 846 19.14 24.06 23.43
N TYR A 847 18.56 24.42 24.57
CA TYR A 847 17.69 25.59 24.73
C TYR A 847 18.07 26.41 25.96
N SER A 848 19.25 27.01 25.94
CA SER A 848 19.56 28.16 26.80
C SER A 848 19.48 29.43 25.95
N CYS A 849 18.41 30.18 26.19
CA CYS A 849 18.35 31.63 26.16
C CYS A 849 18.84 32.32 24.87
N LEU A 850 17.90 32.73 24.10
CA LEU A 850 17.94 34.06 23.52
C LEU A 850 17.11 34.96 24.42
N ASP A 851 17.68 35.35 25.57
CA ASP A 851 17.32 36.59 26.26
C ASP A 851 18.01 37.74 25.54
N ASP A 852 17.19 38.72 25.20
CA ASP A 852 17.42 40.10 24.97
C ASP A 852 18.88 40.56 24.72
N ASP A 853 19.23 40.74 23.44
CA ASP A 853 20.08 41.87 23.04
C ASP A 853 19.65 42.36 21.65
N GLU A 854 19.13 43.59 21.65
CA GLU A 854 18.87 44.35 20.46
C GLU A 854 20.15 44.57 19.65
N ASN A 855 20.03 44.48 18.34
CA ASN A 855 21.03 44.81 17.34
C ASN A 855 22.12 43.76 17.05
N SER A 856 21.81 42.84 16.15
CA SER A 856 22.83 42.36 15.21
C SER A 856 22.19 42.10 13.84
N ASP A 857 22.83 42.66 12.82
CA ASP A 857 22.53 42.59 11.40
C ASP A 857 22.15 41.16 10.97
N ILE A 858 20.93 41.03 10.42
CA ILE A 858 20.48 39.82 9.72
C ILE A 858 21.07 39.87 8.29
N SER A 859 22.38 39.60 8.18
CA SER A 859 23.01 39.24 6.93
C SER A 859 23.82 37.95 7.14
N GLU A 860 23.47 36.95 6.34
CA GLU A 860 24.08 35.61 6.26
C GLU A 860 23.53 34.53 7.20
N ILE A 861 22.30 34.10 6.92
CA ILE A 861 21.91 32.71 7.20
C ILE A 861 22.04 31.95 5.89
N THR A 862 23.08 31.15 5.75
CA THR A 862 23.28 30.22 4.67
C THR A 862 22.25 29.12 4.81
N ILE A 863 21.25 29.12 3.93
CA ILE A 863 20.10 28.21 3.92
C ILE A 863 20.54 26.88 3.30
N PRO A 864 20.35 25.71 3.96
CA PRO A 864 20.52 24.41 3.31
C PRO A 864 19.47 24.24 2.20
N GLN A 865 19.90 23.87 1.00
CA GLN A 865 19.05 23.55 -0.12
C GLN A 865 18.29 22.25 0.16
N ALA A 866 17.03 22.33 0.49
CA ALA A 866 15.91 21.40 0.26
C ALA A 866 14.76 21.69 1.23
N ILE A 867 14.04 22.74 0.94
CA ILE A 867 12.83 23.15 1.66
C ILE A 867 11.67 22.92 0.73
N THR A 868 10.52 22.48 1.27
CA THR A 868 9.31 22.39 0.47
C THR A 868 8.96 23.75 -0.11
N GLN A 869 8.30 23.77 -1.25
CA GLN A 869 7.97 25.03 -1.92
C GLN A 869 6.94 25.86 -1.13
N GLU A 870 6.16 25.22 -0.24
CA GLU A 870 5.27 25.90 0.70
C GLU A 870 6.05 26.54 1.85
N ASP A 871 7.08 25.87 2.38
CA ASP A 871 7.99 26.46 3.38
C ASP A 871 8.71 27.69 2.84
N GLU A 872 8.98 27.73 1.55
CA GLU A 872 9.56 28.93 0.90
C GLU A 872 8.55 30.09 0.85
N LEU A 873 7.28 29.81 0.62
CA LEU A 873 6.23 30.83 0.67
C LEU A 873 6.04 31.37 2.09
N LEU A 874 5.98 30.49 3.09
CA LEU A 874 5.91 30.86 4.50
C LEU A 874 7.09 31.76 4.93
N ARG A 875 8.31 31.41 4.50
CA ARG A 875 9.49 32.23 4.78
C ARG A 875 9.46 33.60 4.13
N ARG A 876 8.96 33.70 2.90
CA ARG A 876 8.80 34.99 2.23
C ARG A 876 7.86 35.89 3.02
N VAL A 877 6.71 35.34 3.46
CA VAL A 877 5.78 36.09 4.31
C VAL A 877 6.43 36.54 5.61
N ILE A 878 7.20 35.67 6.28
CA ILE A 878 7.94 36.02 7.50
C ILE A 878 9.01 37.07 7.22
N CYS A 879 9.70 37.02 6.09
CA CYS A 879 10.66 38.05 5.68
C CYS A 879 9.98 39.40 5.44
N ASP A 880 8.79 39.39 4.82
CA ASP A 880 8.04 40.61 4.50
C ASP A 880 7.41 41.27 5.74
N LEU A 881 6.86 40.44 6.65
CA LEU A 881 6.05 40.89 7.78
C LEU A 881 6.72 40.75 9.15
N GLY A 882 7.89 40.13 9.22
CA GLY A 882 8.55 39.82 10.47
C GLY A 882 7.95 38.59 11.18
N LYS A 883 8.36 38.37 12.43
CA LYS A 883 7.95 37.19 13.22
C LYS A 883 6.45 37.20 13.47
N PRO A 884 5.70 36.12 13.11
CA PRO A 884 4.27 36.04 13.35
C PRO A 884 3.95 35.88 14.85
N THR A 885 2.72 36.23 15.25
CA THR A 885 2.22 35.98 16.61
C THR A 885 2.12 34.50 16.90
N ALA A 886 1.70 33.69 15.88
CA ALA A 886 1.70 32.23 15.94
C ALA A 886 1.89 31.64 14.54
N MET A 887 2.54 30.49 14.49
CA MET A 887 2.65 29.65 13.29
C MET A 887 1.88 28.36 13.52
N GLU A 888 1.26 27.83 12.46
CA GLU A 888 0.44 26.60 12.55
C GLU A 888 -0.52 26.62 13.75
N TYR A 889 -1.19 27.74 13.94
CA TYR A 889 -2.04 27.99 15.10
C TYR A 889 -3.38 27.26 15.00
N SER A 890 -3.93 26.86 16.16
CA SER A 890 -5.27 26.29 16.27
C SER A 890 -6.21 27.31 16.93
N ILE A 891 -7.38 27.49 16.35
CA ILE A 891 -8.46 28.26 16.96
C ILE A 891 -9.33 27.27 17.72
N ILE A 892 -9.57 27.54 19.03
CA ILE A 892 -10.38 26.65 19.91
C ILE A 892 -11.86 26.80 19.55
N LEU A 893 -12.24 26.24 18.43
CA LEU A 893 -13.62 25.99 18.03
C LEU A 893 -13.66 24.62 17.35
N ASP A 894 -14.69 23.85 17.66
CA ASP A 894 -14.85 22.50 17.13
C ASP A 894 -14.76 22.45 15.60
N ASN A 895 -13.84 21.60 15.07
CA ASN A 895 -13.68 21.27 13.66
C ASN A 895 -13.11 22.34 12.71
N ILE A 896 -12.30 23.27 13.18
CA ILE A 896 -11.80 24.33 12.30
C ILE A 896 -10.44 24.03 11.67
N GLY A 897 -9.59 23.23 12.31
CA GLY A 897 -8.25 22.90 11.79
C GLY A 897 -7.17 23.87 12.27
N ARG A 898 -6.02 23.91 11.58
CA ARG A 898 -4.90 24.81 11.88
C ARG A 898 -4.64 25.73 10.70
N GLY A 899 -4.42 27.03 10.97
CA GLY A 899 -3.99 28.00 9.97
C GLY A 899 -2.47 28.13 9.94
N ASP A 900 -1.92 28.59 8.82
CA ASP A 900 -0.48 28.66 8.60
C ASP A 900 0.20 29.75 9.43
N LEU A 901 -0.22 31.02 9.27
CA LEU A 901 0.38 32.16 9.98
C LEU A 901 -0.69 33.07 10.58
N LEU A 902 -0.43 33.52 11.79
CA LEU A 902 -1.25 34.50 12.48
C LEU A 902 -0.40 35.70 12.94
N TYR A 903 -0.77 36.89 12.50
CA TYR A 903 -0.24 38.16 13.00
C TYR A 903 -1.34 38.87 13.78
N MET A 904 -1.06 39.33 14.96
CA MET A 904 -2.07 39.95 15.82
C MET A 904 -1.44 41.07 16.64
N ASP A 905 -2.19 42.17 16.74
CA ASP A 905 -1.91 43.25 17.67
C ASP A 905 -3.17 43.61 18.50
N ASN A 906 -3.22 44.80 19.09
CA ASN A 906 -4.33 45.21 19.97
C ASN A 906 -5.63 45.55 19.21
N GLU A 907 -5.58 45.73 17.91
CA GLU A 907 -6.73 46.22 17.10
C GLU A 907 -7.02 45.33 15.88
N VAL A 908 -6.02 44.63 15.38
CA VAL A 908 -6.10 43.86 14.13
C VAL A 908 -5.50 42.46 14.27
N ALA A 909 -6.13 41.50 13.62
CA ALA A 909 -5.60 40.17 13.42
C ALA A 909 -5.57 39.83 11.92
N ILE A 910 -4.46 39.25 11.45
CA ILE A 910 -4.26 38.83 10.06
C ILE A 910 -3.98 37.34 10.04
N VAL A 911 -4.86 36.61 9.41
CA VAL A 911 -4.75 35.17 9.15
C VAL A 911 -4.22 35.00 7.74
N ILE A 912 -3.11 34.32 7.55
CA ILE A 912 -2.53 34.07 6.22
C ILE A 912 -2.42 32.56 5.97
N GLU A 913 -3.04 32.14 4.88
CA GLU A 913 -2.90 30.79 4.32
C GLU A 913 -1.94 30.84 3.13
N CYS A 914 -0.88 30.06 3.21
CA CYS A 914 0.19 29.99 2.20
C CYS A 914 0.05 28.72 1.38
N LYS A 915 -0.06 28.85 0.05
CA LYS A 915 -0.12 27.67 -0.81
C LYS A 915 0.38 27.93 -2.21
N ARG A 916 1.15 26.97 -2.74
CA ARG A 916 1.55 27.04 -4.14
C ARG A 916 0.40 26.64 -5.04
N VAL A 917 0.08 27.52 -6.00
CA VAL A 917 -1.03 27.33 -6.92
C VAL A 917 -0.50 27.18 -8.35
N ILE A 918 -0.64 25.99 -8.92
CA ILE A 918 -0.27 25.71 -10.31
C ILE A 918 -1.43 26.12 -11.23
N GLY A 919 -1.37 27.36 -11.76
CA GLY A 919 -2.34 27.93 -12.66
C GLY A 919 -3.47 28.76 -12.01
N ARG A 920 -3.81 29.90 -12.61
CA ARG A 920 -4.74 30.88 -12.05
C ARG A 920 -6.17 30.40 -11.77
N ASN A 921 -6.57 29.22 -12.25
CA ASN A 921 -7.93 28.66 -12.12
C ASN A 921 -7.93 27.22 -11.57
N SER A 922 -6.95 26.84 -10.76
CA SER A 922 -6.91 25.48 -10.19
C SER A 922 -7.93 25.34 -9.04
N CYS A 923 -8.41 24.13 -8.80
CA CYS A 923 -9.25 23.79 -7.64
C CYS A 923 -8.57 24.13 -6.30
N TYR A 924 -7.25 24.16 -6.25
CA TYR A 924 -6.46 24.54 -5.09
C TYR A 924 -6.63 26.02 -4.72
N THR A 925 -6.76 26.93 -5.70
CA THR A 925 -7.01 28.35 -5.43
C THR A 925 -8.31 28.56 -4.64
N LYS A 926 -9.36 27.81 -4.98
CA LYS A 926 -10.63 27.84 -4.26
C LYS A 926 -10.49 27.33 -2.83
N GLN A 927 -9.75 26.23 -2.66
CA GLN A 927 -9.56 25.60 -1.36
C GLN A 927 -8.77 26.50 -0.39
N VAL A 928 -7.71 27.15 -0.85
CA VAL A 928 -6.90 28.08 -0.04
C VAL A 928 -7.74 29.28 0.42
N VAL A 929 -8.54 29.84 -0.50
CA VAL A 929 -9.48 30.94 -0.18
C VAL A 929 -10.50 30.50 0.85
N GLU A 930 -11.10 29.32 0.69
CA GLU A 930 -12.08 28.78 1.65
C GLU A 930 -11.46 28.55 3.02
N GLN A 931 -10.19 28.11 3.09
CA GLN A 931 -9.46 27.95 4.34
C GLN A 931 -9.20 29.29 5.03
N ALA A 932 -8.67 30.27 4.32
CA ALA A 932 -8.41 31.60 4.87
C ALA A 932 -9.69 32.28 5.40
N ILE A 933 -10.80 32.18 4.65
CA ILE A 933 -12.12 32.68 5.08
C ILE A 933 -12.59 31.95 6.34
N LYS A 934 -12.45 30.62 6.37
CA LYS A 934 -12.86 29.80 7.50
C LYS A 934 -12.12 30.17 8.79
N TYR A 935 -10.80 30.36 8.71
CA TYR A 935 -9.99 30.73 9.88
C TYR A 935 -10.21 32.17 10.31
N ALA A 936 -10.39 33.10 9.37
CA ALA A 936 -10.72 34.47 9.71
C ALA A 936 -12.08 34.58 10.45
N ASN A 937 -13.10 33.88 9.96
CA ASN A 937 -14.41 33.82 10.62
C ASN A 937 -14.35 33.21 12.02
N ALA A 938 -13.59 32.12 12.16
CA ALA A 938 -13.40 31.46 13.46
C ALA A 938 -12.65 32.34 14.45
N LEU A 939 -11.62 33.05 14.02
CA LEU A 939 -10.89 33.98 14.88
C LEU A 939 -11.76 35.16 15.30
N ALA A 940 -12.58 35.70 14.41
CA ALA A 940 -13.52 36.80 14.74
C ALA A 940 -14.56 36.39 15.78
N VAL A 941 -14.97 35.13 15.84
CA VAL A 941 -15.85 34.62 16.91
C VAL A 941 -15.14 34.58 18.26
N VAL A 942 -13.86 34.20 18.29
CA VAL A 942 -13.06 34.11 19.52
C VAL A 942 -12.57 35.49 19.98
N ARG A 943 -12.30 36.39 19.03
CA ARG A 943 -11.80 37.75 19.28
C ARG A 943 -12.66 38.79 18.56
N PRO A 944 -13.90 39.01 19.04
CA PRO A 944 -14.83 40.00 18.45
C PRO A 944 -14.40 41.45 18.65
N ASP A 945 -13.36 41.67 19.43
CA ASP A 945 -12.75 42.97 19.71
C ASP A 945 -11.77 43.41 18.60
N LEU A 946 -11.38 42.51 17.71
CA LEU A 946 -10.41 42.78 16.66
C LEU A 946 -11.06 42.90 15.27
N THR A 947 -10.44 43.69 14.40
CA THR A 947 -10.70 43.58 12.95
C THR A 947 -9.87 42.44 12.41
N VAL A 948 -10.53 41.45 11.78
CA VAL A 948 -9.85 40.24 11.30
C VAL A 948 -9.77 40.23 9.77
N TYR A 949 -8.58 40.09 9.25
CA TYR A 949 -8.30 39.93 7.82
C TYR A 949 -7.93 38.48 7.51
N GLY A 950 -8.63 37.87 6.56
CA GLY A 950 -8.26 36.62 5.95
C GLY A 950 -7.48 36.86 4.64
N LEU A 951 -6.25 36.43 4.58
CA LEU A 951 -5.38 36.58 3.42
C LEU A 951 -4.94 35.21 2.88
N THR A 952 -4.72 35.16 1.57
CA THR A 952 -3.96 34.10 0.95
C THR A 952 -2.64 34.64 0.43
N TYR A 953 -1.58 33.86 0.54
CA TYR A 953 -0.29 34.12 -0.09
C TYR A 953 0.08 32.96 -1.01
N THR A 954 0.31 33.27 -2.26
CA THR A 954 0.69 32.31 -3.29
C THR A 954 1.88 32.88 -4.05
N GLU A 955 2.40 32.16 -5.04
CA GLU A 955 3.42 32.68 -5.98
C GLU A 955 2.97 33.94 -6.73
N TYR A 956 1.71 34.30 -6.67
CA TYR A 956 1.14 35.51 -7.27
C TYR A 956 1.01 36.71 -6.28
N GLY A 957 1.46 36.51 -5.04
CA GLY A 957 1.43 37.51 -3.96
C GLY A 957 0.27 37.38 -3.00
N TYR A 958 0.05 38.44 -2.23
CA TYR A 958 -1.02 38.50 -1.22
C TYR A 958 -2.36 38.84 -1.87
N THR A 959 -3.44 38.26 -1.32
CA THR A 959 -4.80 38.60 -1.69
C THR A 959 -5.69 38.61 -0.44
N ILE A 960 -6.39 39.69 -0.15
CA ILE A 960 -7.40 39.77 0.92
C ILE A 960 -8.65 39.02 0.43
N VAL A 961 -9.08 38.04 1.18
CA VAL A 961 -10.25 37.20 0.82
C VAL A 961 -11.41 37.35 1.79
N GLU A 962 -11.17 37.94 2.98
CA GLU A 962 -12.18 38.19 4.00
C GLU A 962 -11.75 39.37 4.87
N VAL A 963 -12.71 40.23 5.29
CA VAL A 963 -12.50 41.30 6.27
C VAL A 963 -13.70 41.33 7.21
N ILE A 964 -13.45 41.12 8.50
CA ILE A 964 -14.51 41.08 9.53
C ILE A 964 -14.24 42.15 10.54
N GLY A 965 -15.16 43.07 10.71
CA GLY A 965 -15.07 44.28 11.53
C GLY A 965 -14.88 45.55 10.70
N GLU A 966 -14.68 46.70 11.34
CA GLU A 966 -14.37 47.97 10.65
C GLU A 966 -12.93 47.93 10.14
N PRO A 967 -12.67 48.14 8.83
CA PRO A 967 -11.33 48.13 8.29
C PRO A 967 -10.39 49.10 9.04
N LYS A 968 -9.35 48.58 9.62
CA LYS A 968 -8.28 49.32 10.28
C LYS A 968 -6.96 48.91 9.68
N PHE A 969 -6.09 49.88 9.41
CA PHE A 969 -4.78 49.65 8.84
C PHE A 969 -3.70 50.09 9.84
N PRO A 970 -3.23 49.19 10.73
CA PRO A 970 -2.13 49.51 11.64
C PRO A 970 -0.86 49.86 10.85
N GLU A 971 -0.09 50.81 11.35
CA GLU A 971 1.12 51.32 10.71
C GLU A 971 2.07 50.20 10.27
N LYS A 972 2.15 49.13 11.08
CA LYS A 972 2.99 47.97 10.85
C LYS A 972 2.57 47.12 9.62
N TYR A 973 1.28 47.09 9.26
CA TYR A 973 0.74 46.27 8.19
C TYR A 973 0.11 47.05 7.04
N ALA A 974 0.16 48.39 7.11
CA ALA A 974 -0.51 49.29 6.17
C ALA A 974 -0.09 49.03 4.72
N GLN A 975 1.21 48.87 4.44
CA GLN A 975 1.70 48.60 3.10
C GLN A 975 1.19 47.29 2.53
N LEU A 976 1.03 46.27 3.36
CA LEU A 976 0.53 44.93 2.93
C LEU A 976 -0.96 45.05 2.59
N LEU A 977 -1.75 45.61 3.51
CA LEU A 977 -3.19 45.66 3.37
C LEU A 977 -3.62 46.61 2.24
N ASP A 978 -2.90 47.75 2.05
CA ASP A 978 -3.15 48.67 0.95
C ASP A 978 -2.76 48.12 -0.43
N SER A 979 -1.76 47.24 -0.48
CA SER A 979 -1.25 46.68 -1.75
C SER A 979 -1.93 45.40 -2.18
N ALA A 980 -2.58 44.69 -1.27
CA ALA A 980 -3.22 43.43 -1.57
C ALA A 980 -4.60 43.62 -2.24
N PRO A 981 -4.86 43.06 -3.40
CA PRO A 981 -6.17 43.15 -4.02
C PRO A 981 -7.23 42.44 -3.19
N ILE A 982 -8.38 43.09 -3.02
CA ILE A 982 -9.53 42.51 -2.33
C ILE A 982 -10.26 41.59 -3.31
N ARG A 983 -10.46 40.34 -2.92
CA ARG A 983 -11.26 39.38 -3.68
C ARG A 983 -12.72 39.46 -3.19
N VAL A 984 -13.59 39.99 -4.05
CA VAL A 984 -15.04 40.04 -3.81
C VAL A 984 -15.72 38.69 -4.16
#